data_2c68cc735f980848a50a4359b1c7a94a
#
_entry.id   2c68cc735f980848a50a4359b1c7a94a
#
_cell.length_a   1.000
_cell.length_b   1.000
_cell.length_c   1.000
_cell.angle_alpha   90.00
_cell.angle_beta   90.00
_cell.angle_gamma   90.00
#
_symmetry.space_group_name_H-M   'P 1'
#
loop_
_entity.id
_entity.type
_entity.pdbx_description
1 polymer ?
#
loop_
_entity_poly.entity_id
_entity_poly.type
_entity_poly.pdbx_seq_one_letter_code
_entity_poly.pdbx_strand_id
1 'polypeptide(L)'
;MSLSQVDLARQLENRMAKRKKYRNEVRRILIVTLAAMMLIASNVFFVTIGKVHLRSGTDLSIYADSANTVTDTTLALRGFIYDRNGQVIAQDNRTYDIVCVLSSARQSIEGQIAYVKDKEGTAKVLSEILKIDYDKIMGYLSQDIYQTELGVGGRRLSQATKDLIESYKLPGIEFTDSIKRIYPNGQFASNLIGYAQQDDHDITTGQMGLELYLNSYLSGTNGTRTYQTDKDGYRLPGMKDEVVSAVNGDDVYLTLDTSIQQTLEQSMSMTQSQFGADNVWGGVMEIKTGKVLAWGQSNSFDPNVREITDYTNTGAQVPYEPGSTLKTFTWAAAINEGKYNGSELTNGNSYCYGTDSQNNPIRATADNSLGCVYNAYRYQYGSVDFDTGLIYSLNSVAGTVQNELITPDINLEYLRKFGFFNDVDTDGLPEATGTLNFTYPSDKLSLSFGQGSTVTMLQLMQAYSAVFSDGTMVKPYFVDSIRDGYDNSKYIYKANKTVVGHPITSDTAKQLQSILYRVVNDDKGTGRGYRIPECKVMGKTGTTELAVDGSYQSGKYIYSFMGALPADNPQILVYYAYQIDSSAPVNQQPQVNLLRRIAMQYGFAQQTAETPENTAETVSVYEMPSLINHSLSYVQNTLSSYGTELYNLGDGNTVIRQYPQVGHSVTTGQKVFLVTNANTIYIPNMLGWSRQDVAGFWQATGLDVTITGDETSVVTSQDIPPGSYVEKKTAISIHFGG
;
A
#
# COMPACT_ATOMS: atom_id res chain seq x y z
N MET A 1 -99.77 74.96 28.84
CA MET A 1 -98.71 74.45 27.93
C MET A 1 -99.35 73.41 27.07
N SER A 2 -99.27 73.61 25.81
CA SER A 2 -99.95 72.73 24.84
C SER A 2 -99.26 71.37 24.73
N LEU A 3 -99.94 70.29 24.49
CA LEU A 3 -99.45 68.92 24.30
C LEU A 3 -98.26 68.82 23.34
N SER A 4 -98.06 69.78 22.43
CA SER A 4 -96.96 69.86 21.46
C SER A 4 -95.58 70.18 22.07
N GLN A 5 -95.49 70.93 23.15
CA GLN A 5 -94.23 71.30 23.80
C GLN A 5 -93.64 70.14 24.66
N VAL A 6 -94.53 69.30 25.26
CA VAL A 6 -94.14 68.13 26.04
C VAL A 6 -93.64 67.02 25.11
N ASP A 7 -94.26 66.86 23.96
CA ASP A 7 -93.82 65.85 22.97
C ASP A 7 -92.43 66.26 22.33
N LEU A 8 -92.21 67.50 22.07
CA LEU A 8 -90.93 68.01 21.56
C LEU A 8 -89.82 67.83 22.60
N ALA A 9 -90.06 68.12 23.87
CA ALA A 9 -89.15 67.91 24.96
C ALA A 9 -88.73 66.42 25.08
N ARG A 10 -89.79 65.54 25.03
CA ARG A 10 -89.57 64.08 25.07
C ARG A 10 -88.79 63.54 23.87
N GLN A 11 -89.03 64.05 22.68
CA GLN A 11 -88.27 63.74 21.48
C GLN A 11 -86.76 64.19 21.57
N LEU A 12 -86.56 65.39 22.14
CA LEU A 12 -85.23 65.90 22.37
C LEU A 12 -84.43 65.06 23.43
N GLU A 13 -85.14 64.71 24.54
CA GLU A 13 -84.49 63.78 25.53
C GLU A 13 -84.16 62.41 24.94
N ASN A 14 -85.09 61.83 24.19
CA ASN A 14 -84.87 60.56 23.50
C ASN A 14 -83.70 60.69 22.46
N ARG A 15 -83.65 61.79 21.74
CA ARG A 15 -82.51 62.05 20.82
C ARG A 15 -81.21 62.26 21.57
N MET A 16 -81.20 62.95 22.70
CA MET A 16 -80.03 63.14 23.54
C MET A 16 -79.60 61.82 24.19
N ALA A 17 -80.50 61.01 24.67
CA ALA A 17 -80.22 59.65 25.21
C ALA A 17 -79.64 58.73 24.16
N LYS A 18 -80.29 58.71 22.93
CA LYS A 18 -79.75 57.95 21.79
C LYS A 18 -78.34 58.42 21.39
N ARG A 19 -78.08 59.76 21.34
CA ARG A 19 -76.77 60.32 21.06
C ARG A 19 -75.75 59.97 22.15
N LYS A 20 -76.18 59.99 23.43
CA LYS A 20 -75.30 59.58 24.56
C LYS A 20 -75.01 58.09 24.50
N LYS A 21 -75.98 57.23 24.18
CA LYS A 21 -75.82 55.83 24.00
C LYS A 21 -74.87 55.53 22.81
N TYR A 22 -75.07 56.13 21.66
CA TYR A 22 -74.28 55.97 20.47
C TYR A 22 -72.83 56.47 20.72
N ARG A 23 -72.69 57.63 21.40
CA ARG A 23 -71.29 58.12 21.78
C ARG A 23 -70.59 57.17 22.73
N ASN A 24 -71.29 56.53 23.65
CA ASN A 24 -70.73 55.54 24.56
C ASN A 24 -70.33 54.25 23.84
N GLU A 25 -71.12 53.82 22.87
CA GLU A 25 -70.82 52.64 22.03
C GLU A 25 -69.61 52.91 21.12
N VAL A 26 -69.61 54.08 20.47
CA VAL A 26 -68.44 54.48 19.65
C VAL A 26 -67.15 54.60 20.51
N ARG A 27 -67.28 55.16 21.75
CA ARG A 27 -66.18 55.24 22.69
C ARG A 27 -65.72 53.85 23.15
N ARG A 28 -66.60 52.91 23.37
CA ARG A 28 -66.28 51.50 23.69
C ARG A 28 -65.60 50.83 22.53
N ILE A 29 -66.08 50.99 21.31
CA ILE A 29 -65.44 50.43 20.12
C ILE A 29 -64.06 51.03 19.93
N LEU A 30 -63.92 52.34 20.12
CA LEU A 30 -62.64 53.04 20.00
C LEU A 30 -61.59 52.55 21.05
N ILE A 31 -62.06 52.34 22.28
CA ILE A 31 -61.21 51.78 23.35
C ILE A 31 -60.80 50.36 23.04
N VAL A 32 -61.70 49.52 22.55
CA VAL A 32 -61.37 48.09 22.17
C VAL A 32 -60.43 48.07 21.00
N THR A 33 -60.64 48.90 19.96
CA THR A 33 -59.68 48.96 18.81
C THR A 33 -58.34 49.50 19.22
N LEU A 34 -58.28 50.50 20.10
CA LEU A 34 -57.00 51.03 20.60
C LEU A 34 -56.25 49.99 21.46
N ALA A 35 -56.98 49.24 22.28
CA ALA A 35 -56.45 48.16 23.07
C ALA A 35 -55.90 47.00 22.17
N ALA A 36 -56.62 46.64 21.12
CA ALA A 36 -56.23 45.67 20.13
C ALA A 36 -54.98 46.14 19.36
N MET A 37 -54.93 47.44 18.95
CA MET A 37 -53.74 48.02 18.31
C MET A 37 -52.53 48.04 19.25
N MET A 38 -52.71 48.37 20.54
CA MET A 38 -51.60 48.31 21.52
C MET A 38 -51.11 46.88 21.72
N LEU A 39 -52.00 45.89 21.75
CA LEU A 39 -51.58 44.47 21.84
C LEU A 39 -50.77 44.06 20.61
N ILE A 40 -51.23 44.43 19.40
CA ILE A 40 -50.46 44.15 18.15
C ILE A 40 -49.10 44.88 18.16
N ALA A 41 -49.11 46.18 18.49
CA ALA A 41 -47.87 46.95 18.57
C ALA A 41 -46.90 46.38 19.62
N SER A 42 -47.42 45.96 20.78
CA SER A 42 -46.63 45.30 21.81
C SER A 42 -46.05 43.98 21.31
N ASN A 43 -46.86 43.16 20.63
CA ASN A 43 -46.38 41.91 20.07
C ASN A 43 -45.28 42.11 19.00
N VAL A 44 -45.51 43.09 18.09
CA VAL A 44 -44.50 43.50 17.10
C VAL A 44 -43.21 43.98 17.78
N PHE A 45 -43.36 44.83 18.82
CA PHE A 45 -42.17 45.30 19.58
C PHE A 45 -41.40 44.16 20.22
N PHE A 46 -42.08 43.21 20.88
CA PHE A 46 -41.41 42.07 21.52
C PHE A 46 -40.76 41.12 20.50
N VAL A 47 -41.39 40.89 19.34
CA VAL A 47 -40.82 40.08 18.25
C VAL A 47 -39.65 40.73 17.55
N THR A 48 -39.76 42.07 17.26
CA THR A 48 -38.72 42.72 16.45
C THR A 48 -37.54 43.27 17.28
N ILE A 49 -37.83 43.85 18.46
CA ILE A 49 -36.80 44.44 19.32
C ILE A 49 -36.40 43.51 20.46
N GLY A 50 -37.41 42.89 21.12
CA GLY A 50 -37.17 41.96 22.22
C GLY A 50 -36.70 40.59 21.78
N LYS A 51 -36.84 40.27 20.50
CA LYS A 51 -36.54 38.92 19.91
C LYS A 51 -37.17 37.76 20.65
N VAL A 52 -38.30 37.96 21.31
CA VAL A 52 -38.99 36.93 22.09
C VAL A 52 -40.43 36.79 21.60
N HIS A 53 -40.88 35.58 21.38
CA HIS A 53 -42.26 35.27 21.08
C HIS A 53 -43.10 35.28 22.37
N LEU A 54 -43.94 36.35 22.56
CA LEU A 54 -44.66 36.63 23.80
C LEU A 54 -45.53 35.47 24.35
N ARG A 55 -46.07 34.62 23.47
CA ARG A 55 -46.99 33.56 23.86
C ARG A 55 -46.25 32.28 24.32
N SER A 56 -45.10 31.99 23.75
CA SER A 56 -44.30 30.77 24.07
C SER A 56 -43.07 31.07 24.94
N GLY A 57 -42.68 32.35 25.09
CA GLY A 57 -41.45 32.72 25.75
C GLY A 57 -40.17 32.31 24.99
N THR A 58 -40.33 31.89 23.72
CA THR A 58 -39.17 31.38 22.93
C THR A 58 -38.34 32.53 22.45
N ASP A 59 -37.04 32.44 22.63
CA ASP A 59 -36.03 33.34 22.07
C ASP A 59 -35.95 33.10 20.55
N LEU A 60 -36.34 34.11 19.77
CA LEU A 60 -36.36 34.04 18.31
C LEU A 60 -34.97 34.33 17.71
N SER A 61 -34.02 34.82 18.50
CA SER A 61 -32.66 35.05 18.02
C SER A 61 -32.00 33.72 17.65
N ILE A 62 -32.25 32.66 18.41
CA ILE A 62 -31.73 31.33 18.15
C ILE A 62 -32.18 30.81 16.76
N TYR A 63 -33.43 31.06 16.40
CA TYR A 63 -33.94 30.64 15.07
C TYR A 63 -33.41 31.54 13.95
N ALA A 64 -33.27 32.84 14.20
CA ALA A 64 -32.74 33.77 13.22
C ALA A 64 -31.21 33.50 12.95
N ASP A 65 -30.46 33.23 14.01
CA ASP A 65 -29.03 32.92 13.91
C ASP A 65 -28.83 31.54 13.23
N SER A 66 -29.62 30.54 13.56
CA SER A 66 -29.51 29.20 12.94
C SER A 66 -29.99 29.17 11.47
N ALA A 67 -30.96 30.01 11.10
CA ALA A 67 -31.45 30.08 9.71
C ALA A 67 -30.48 30.76 8.74
N ASN A 68 -29.53 31.55 9.25
CA ASN A 68 -28.57 32.32 8.46
C ASN A 68 -27.13 31.92 8.74
N THR A 69 -26.89 30.81 9.45
CA THR A 69 -25.54 30.33 9.75
C THR A 69 -25.23 29.14 8.85
N VAL A 70 -24.12 29.24 8.12
CA VAL A 70 -23.57 28.18 7.28
C VAL A 70 -22.30 27.67 7.93
N THR A 71 -22.16 26.36 7.98
CA THR A 71 -20.94 25.70 8.44
C THR A 71 -20.32 24.94 7.28
N ASP A 72 -19.18 25.36 6.83
CA ASP A 72 -18.36 24.67 5.85
C ASP A 72 -17.36 23.75 6.57
N THR A 73 -17.15 22.55 6.03
CA THR A 73 -16.14 21.62 6.51
C THR A 73 -14.82 21.93 5.85
N THR A 74 -13.76 22.09 6.66
CA THR A 74 -12.38 22.14 6.18
C THR A 74 -11.81 20.73 6.28
N LEU A 75 -11.53 20.11 5.15
CA LEU A 75 -11.06 18.72 5.12
C LEU A 75 -9.64 18.62 5.68
N ALA A 76 -9.44 17.67 6.60
CA ALA A 76 -8.13 17.25 7.07
C ALA A 76 -7.50 16.28 6.06
N LEU A 77 -6.21 16.39 5.83
CA LEU A 77 -5.46 15.42 5.05
C LEU A 77 -5.13 14.19 5.91
N ARG A 78 -5.26 13.02 5.31
CA ARG A 78 -4.74 11.77 5.88
C ARG A 78 -3.22 11.80 5.85
N GLY A 79 -2.56 11.36 6.92
CA GLY A 79 -1.11 11.30 7.02
C GLY A 79 -0.46 10.53 5.86
N PHE A 80 0.74 10.91 5.50
CA PHE A 80 1.50 10.23 4.46
C PHE A 80 2.02 8.87 4.95
N ILE A 81 2.22 7.96 4.01
CA ILE A 81 3.01 6.74 4.24
C ILE A 81 4.29 6.86 3.40
N TYR A 82 5.42 6.77 4.06
CA TYR A 82 6.75 6.86 3.46
C TYR A 82 7.50 5.54 3.57
N ASP A 83 8.41 5.30 2.64
CA ASP A 83 9.44 4.27 2.79
C ASP A 83 10.52 4.71 3.79
N ARG A 84 11.51 3.85 4.03
CA ARG A 84 12.63 4.13 4.96
C ARG A 84 13.48 5.33 4.57
N ASN A 85 13.46 5.72 3.30
CA ASN A 85 14.26 6.79 2.70
C ASN A 85 13.44 8.09 2.54
N GLY A 86 12.16 8.11 2.97
CA GLY A 86 11.27 9.25 2.84
C GLY A 86 10.59 9.36 1.47
N GLN A 87 10.63 8.31 0.64
CA GLN A 87 9.85 8.27 -0.60
C GLN A 87 8.38 7.99 -0.29
N VAL A 88 7.49 8.70 -0.97
CA VAL A 88 6.04 8.60 -0.74
C VAL A 88 5.50 7.28 -1.30
N ILE A 89 4.83 6.51 -0.45
CA ILE A 89 4.09 5.30 -0.80
C ILE A 89 2.60 5.59 -0.94
N ALA A 90 2.04 6.40 -0.02
CA ALA A 90 0.65 6.83 -0.07
C ALA A 90 0.52 8.27 0.42
N GLN A 91 -0.30 9.06 -0.29
CA GLN A 91 -0.57 10.46 0.05
C GLN A 91 -1.98 10.86 -0.35
N ASP A 92 -2.49 11.92 0.26
CA ASP A 92 -3.71 12.57 -0.17
C ASP A 92 -3.39 13.69 -1.17
N ASN A 93 -4.16 13.74 -2.25
CA ASN A 93 -4.16 14.86 -3.18
C ASN A 93 -5.49 15.62 -3.10
N ARG A 94 -5.40 16.94 -3.15
CA ARG A 94 -6.60 17.78 -3.32
C ARG A 94 -7.21 17.52 -4.68
N THR A 95 -8.52 17.37 -4.68
CA THR A 95 -9.35 17.14 -5.85
C THR A 95 -10.61 17.99 -5.75
N TYR A 96 -11.47 17.94 -6.75
CA TYR A 96 -12.66 18.78 -6.82
C TYR A 96 -13.86 17.96 -7.28
N ASP A 97 -15.00 18.19 -6.64
CA ASP A 97 -16.25 17.59 -7.06
C ASP A 97 -17.09 18.67 -7.76
N ILE A 98 -17.66 18.33 -8.91
CA ILE A 98 -18.46 19.27 -9.71
C ILE A 98 -19.87 19.32 -9.19
N VAL A 99 -20.38 20.53 -9.01
CA VAL A 99 -21.77 20.83 -8.62
C VAL A 99 -22.42 21.64 -9.74
N CYS A 100 -23.59 21.20 -10.19
CA CYS A 100 -24.39 21.87 -11.19
C CYS A 100 -25.58 22.55 -10.52
N VAL A 101 -25.61 23.85 -10.48
CA VAL A 101 -26.75 24.66 -9.96
C VAL A 101 -27.83 24.71 -11.02
N LEU A 102 -29.02 24.18 -10.77
CA LEU A 102 -30.12 24.04 -11.72
C LEU A 102 -31.21 25.11 -11.55
N SER A 103 -31.35 25.62 -10.32
CA SER A 103 -32.42 26.55 -9.97
C SER A 103 -32.18 27.96 -10.49
N SER A 104 -33.11 28.48 -11.27
CA SER A 104 -33.12 29.89 -11.71
C SER A 104 -33.39 30.88 -10.57
N ALA A 105 -33.73 30.39 -9.36
CA ALA A 105 -33.88 31.21 -8.17
C ALA A 105 -32.54 31.69 -7.61
N ARG A 106 -31.38 31.06 -8.05
CA ARG A 106 -30.05 31.57 -7.70
C ARG A 106 -29.85 32.94 -8.32
N GLN A 107 -29.60 33.92 -7.47
CA GLN A 107 -29.36 35.29 -7.94
C GLN A 107 -28.08 35.41 -8.76
N SER A 108 -28.12 36.23 -9.79
CA SER A 108 -26.93 36.51 -10.59
C SER A 108 -25.95 37.39 -9.83
N ILE A 109 -24.68 37.04 -9.88
CA ILE A 109 -23.58 37.89 -9.38
C ILE A 109 -23.21 38.85 -10.53
N GLU A 110 -23.27 40.17 -10.26
CA GLU A 110 -22.88 41.21 -11.24
C GLU A 110 -23.61 41.10 -12.60
N GLY A 111 -24.84 40.56 -12.62
CA GLY A 111 -25.63 40.41 -13.85
C GLY A 111 -25.30 39.18 -14.69
N GLN A 112 -24.42 38.29 -14.21
CA GLN A 112 -24.11 37.03 -14.88
C GLN A 112 -25.06 35.93 -14.39
N ILE A 113 -25.48 35.03 -15.29
CA ILE A 113 -26.35 33.90 -14.96
C ILE A 113 -25.56 32.92 -14.08
N ALA A 114 -26.12 32.58 -12.90
CA ALA A 114 -25.49 31.71 -11.91
C ALA A 114 -26.10 30.31 -11.83
N TYR A 115 -26.80 29.84 -12.87
CA TYR A 115 -27.38 28.50 -12.99
C TYR A 115 -27.20 27.95 -14.39
N VAL A 116 -27.30 26.63 -14.57
CA VAL A 116 -27.18 25.93 -15.85
C VAL A 116 -28.43 26.24 -16.71
N LYS A 117 -28.32 27.28 -17.56
CA LYS A 117 -29.38 27.69 -18.46
C LYS A 117 -29.37 26.87 -19.75
N ASP A 118 -28.20 26.70 -20.36
CA ASP A 118 -27.98 25.87 -21.55
C ASP A 118 -27.58 24.46 -21.11
N LYS A 119 -28.56 23.59 -20.92
CA LYS A 119 -28.36 22.23 -20.47
C LYS A 119 -27.67 21.37 -21.52
N GLU A 120 -28.03 21.53 -22.80
CA GLU A 120 -27.51 20.76 -23.91
C GLU A 120 -26.04 21.10 -24.20
N GLY A 121 -25.69 22.38 -24.27
CA GLY A 121 -24.30 22.84 -24.46
C GLY A 121 -23.42 22.45 -23.28
N THR A 122 -23.91 22.62 -22.05
CA THR A 122 -23.20 22.21 -20.85
C THR A 122 -22.96 20.69 -20.83
N ALA A 123 -23.97 19.88 -21.12
CA ALA A 123 -23.86 18.42 -21.13
C ALA A 123 -22.85 17.96 -22.18
N LYS A 124 -22.81 18.58 -23.35
CA LYS A 124 -21.88 18.24 -24.42
C LYS A 124 -20.42 18.49 -23.99
N VAL A 125 -20.13 19.67 -23.44
CA VAL A 125 -18.77 20.01 -22.97
C VAL A 125 -18.35 19.08 -21.84
N LEU A 126 -19.19 18.87 -20.85
CA LEU A 126 -18.86 18.00 -19.71
C LEU A 126 -18.72 16.54 -20.13
N SER A 127 -19.52 16.04 -21.09
CA SER A 127 -19.38 14.69 -21.63
C SER A 127 -18.03 14.48 -22.33
N GLU A 128 -17.58 15.47 -23.11
CA GLU A 128 -16.28 15.41 -23.80
C GLU A 128 -15.10 15.41 -22.81
N ILE A 129 -15.17 16.21 -21.75
CA ILE A 129 -14.08 16.34 -20.75
C ILE A 129 -14.08 15.17 -19.78
N LEU A 130 -15.24 14.88 -19.15
CA LEU A 130 -15.36 13.90 -18.07
C LEU A 130 -15.51 12.45 -18.54
N LYS A 131 -15.72 12.24 -19.86
CA LYS A 131 -15.98 10.91 -20.45
C LYS A 131 -17.22 10.23 -19.85
N ILE A 132 -18.19 11.02 -19.38
CA ILE A 132 -19.50 10.56 -18.95
C ILE A 132 -20.45 10.59 -20.14
N ASP A 133 -21.31 9.59 -20.26
CA ASP A 133 -22.32 9.54 -21.30
C ASP A 133 -23.20 10.81 -21.29
N TYR A 134 -23.43 11.38 -22.50
CA TYR A 134 -24.19 12.61 -22.68
C TYR A 134 -25.61 12.52 -22.09
N ASP A 135 -26.33 11.41 -22.36
CA ASP A 135 -27.70 11.23 -21.89
C ASP A 135 -27.77 11.13 -20.37
N LYS A 136 -26.71 10.55 -19.76
CA LYS A 136 -26.59 10.49 -18.31
C LYS A 136 -26.40 11.88 -17.69
N ILE A 137 -25.56 12.73 -18.28
CA ILE A 137 -25.38 14.12 -17.83
C ILE A 137 -26.70 14.89 -18.03
N MET A 138 -27.34 14.74 -19.18
CA MET A 138 -28.64 15.36 -19.44
C MET A 138 -29.70 14.93 -18.42
N GLY A 139 -29.68 13.66 -17.99
CA GLY A 139 -30.55 13.16 -16.94
C GLY A 139 -30.32 13.89 -15.61
N TYR A 140 -29.07 14.14 -15.21
CA TYR A 140 -28.75 14.94 -14.03
C TYR A 140 -29.20 16.40 -14.16
N LEU A 141 -28.87 17.06 -15.28
CA LEU A 141 -29.19 18.47 -15.51
C LEU A 141 -30.71 18.75 -15.71
N SER A 142 -31.50 17.71 -16.00
CA SER A 142 -32.96 17.85 -16.23
C SER A 142 -33.79 17.72 -14.96
N GLN A 143 -33.18 17.42 -13.83
CA GLN A 143 -33.89 17.29 -12.54
C GLN A 143 -34.49 18.64 -12.11
N ASP A 144 -35.61 18.59 -11.43
CA ASP A 144 -36.29 19.78 -10.81
C ASP A 144 -35.85 19.92 -9.34
N ILE A 145 -34.57 20.22 -9.14
CA ILE A 145 -33.94 20.43 -7.83
C ILE A 145 -33.06 21.67 -7.89
N TYR A 146 -32.63 22.17 -6.73
CA TYR A 146 -31.79 23.35 -6.66
C TYR A 146 -30.43 23.16 -7.31
N GLN A 147 -29.77 22.08 -7.01
CA GLN A 147 -28.46 21.69 -7.55
C GLN A 147 -28.29 20.17 -7.60
N THR A 148 -27.37 19.68 -8.40
CA THR A 148 -27.05 18.26 -8.53
C THR A 148 -25.56 18.05 -8.72
N GLU A 149 -25.09 16.85 -8.38
CA GLU A 149 -23.77 16.34 -8.76
C GLU A 149 -23.87 15.39 -9.95
N LEU A 150 -22.76 15.13 -10.64
CA LEU A 150 -22.73 14.25 -11.81
C LEU A 150 -22.36 12.78 -11.48
N GLY A 151 -22.48 12.40 -10.20
CA GLY A 151 -22.12 11.07 -9.74
C GLY A 151 -20.62 10.81 -9.78
N VAL A 152 -20.24 9.53 -9.85
CA VAL A 152 -18.81 9.11 -9.72
C VAL A 152 -17.87 9.80 -10.72
N GLY A 153 -18.33 10.02 -11.95
CA GLY A 153 -17.50 10.64 -12.99
C GLY A 153 -17.30 12.16 -12.83
N GLY A 154 -18.11 12.81 -12.00
CA GLY A 154 -17.99 14.23 -11.66
C GLY A 154 -17.31 14.50 -10.32
N ARG A 155 -16.83 13.44 -9.64
CA ARG A 155 -16.16 13.55 -8.34
C ARG A 155 -14.66 13.34 -8.46
N ARG A 156 -13.90 13.93 -7.53
CA ARG A 156 -12.45 13.78 -7.38
C ARG A 156 -11.67 14.15 -8.65
N LEU A 157 -12.10 15.23 -9.27
CA LEU A 157 -11.46 15.78 -10.47
C LEU A 157 -10.11 16.39 -10.13
N SER A 158 -9.14 16.27 -11.05
CA SER A 158 -7.84 16.93 -10.90
C SER A 158 -7.96 18.45 -11.03
N GLN A 159 -6.98 19.19 -10.52
CA GLN A 159 -6.88 20.64 -10.74
C GLN A 159 -6.92 20.97 -12.24
N ALA A 160 -6.19 20.23 -13.05
CA ALA A 160 -6.15 20.45 -14.50
C ALA A 160 -7.53 20.25 -15.16
N THR A 161 -8.31 19.24 -14.71
CA THR A 161 -9.67 19.01 -15.21
C THR A 161 -10.61 20.14 -14.79
N LYS A 162 -10.50 20.62 -13.54
CA LYS A 162 -11.24 21.77 -13.03
C LYS A 162 -10.93 23.01 -13.86
N ASP A 163 -9.64 23.36 -14.03
CA ASP A 163 -9.20 24.54 -14.79
C ASP A 163 -9.68 24.46 -16.23
N LEU A 164 -9.66 23.27 -16.84
CA LEU A 164 -10.19 23.06 -18.17
C LEU A 164 -11.69 23.36 -18.25
N ILE A 165 -12.50 22.85 -17.32
CA ILE A 165 -13.95 23.10 -17.28
C ILE A 165 -14.23 24.58 -17.01
N GLU A 166 -13.50 25.23 -16.07
CA GLU A 166 -13.63 26.66 -15.77
C GLU A 166 -13.30 27.54 -16.99
N SER A 167 -12.39 27.10 -17.88
CA SER A 167 -12.02 27.83 -19.09
C SER A 167 -13.21 27.99 -20.08
N TYR A 168 -14.18 27.07 -20.03
CA TYR A 168 -15.42 27.16 -20.83
C TYR A 168 -16.42 28.14 -20.26
N LYS A 169 -16.22 28.64 -19.03
CA LYS A 169 -17.09 29.60 -18.34
C LYS A 169 -18.57 29.22 -18.35
N LEU A 170 -18.87 27.96 -18.06
CA LEU A 170 -20.22 27.40 -18.04
C LEU A 170 -20.99 27.96 -16.84
N PRO A 171 -22.12 28.69 -17.07
CA PRO A 171 -22.90 29.24 -15.97
C PRO A 171 -23.49 28.14 -15.09
N GLY A 172 -23.43 28.30 -13.77
CA GLY A 172 -24.00 27.36 -12.83
C GLY A 172 -23.17 26.10 -12.59
N ILE A 173 -21.95 26.03 -13.12
CA ILE A 173 -20.99 24.99 -12.77
C ILE A 173 -20.08 25.53 -11.67
N GLU A 174 -20.06 24.84 -10.55
CA GLU A 174 -19.27 25.14 -9.36
C GLU A 174 -18.47 23.91 -8.94
N PHE A 175 -17.47 24.11 -8.07
CA PHE A 175 -16.63 23.05 -7.55
C PHE A 175 -16.57 23.13 -6.04
N THR A 176 -16.67 21.97 -5.39
CA THR A 176 -16.36 21.80 -3.98
C THR A 176 -15.03 21.12 -3.81
N ASP A 177 -14.28 21.49 -2.76
CA ASP A 177 -13.02 20.82 -2.42
C ASP A 177 -13.28 19.37 -2.01
N SER A 178 -12.44 18.47 -2.49
CA SER A 178 -12.47 17.05 -2.19
C SER A 178 -11.04 16.52 -2.02
N ILE A 179 -10.89 15.29 -1.58
CA ILE A 179 -9.58 14.64 -1.37
C ILE A 179 -9.60 13.26 -2.04
N LYS A 180 -8.48 12.88 -2.63
CA LYS A 180 -8.27 11.53 -3.16
C LYS A 180 -6.98 10.96 -2.61
N ARG A 181 -7.07 9.77 -1.98
CA ARG A 181 -5.88 8.98 -1.61
C ARG A 181 -5.22 8.44 -2.86
N ILE A 182 -3.91 8.64 -3.00
CA ILE A 182 -3.12 8.23 -4.16
C ILE A 182 -1.94 7.38 -3.71
N TYR A 183 -1.66 6.33 -4.48
CA TYR A 183 -0.55 5.40 -4.32
C TYR A 183 0.35 5.52 -5.56
N PRO A 184 1.40 6.37 -5.53
CA PRO A 184 2.20 6.72 -6.72
C PRO A 184 2.85 5.51 -7.39
N ASN A 185 3.17 4.48 -6.61
CA ASN A 185 3.85 3.27 -7.09
C ASN A 185 2.90 2.14 -7.54
N GLY A 186 1.58 2.39 -7.60
CA GLY A 186 0.59 1.40 -8.06
C GLY A 186 0.58 0.13 -7.19
N GLN A 187 0.88 -1.02 -7.79
CA GLN A 187 0.83 -2.34 -7.12
C GLN A 187 1.86 -2.56 -6.00
N PHE A 188 2.68 -1.60 -5.68
CA PHE A 188 3.75 -1.65 -4.68
C PHE A 188 3.29 -2.17 -3.32
N ALA A 189 3.74 -3.35 -2.92
CA ALA A 189 3.41 -4.02 -1.65
C ALA A 189 1.92 -3.94 -1.27
N SER A 190 1.01 -3.96 -2.24
CA SER A 190 -0.38 -3.55 -2.05
C SER A 190 -1.15 -4.39 -1.02
N ASN A 191 -0.88 -5.70 -0.92
CA ASN A 191 -1.51 -6.55 0.11
C ASN A 191 -0.99 -6.26 1.53
N LEU A 192 0.17 -5.62 1.68
CA LEU A 192 0.70 -5.15 2.95
C LEU A 192 0.21 -3.72 3.25
N ILE A 193 0.37 -2.79 2.30
CA ILE A 193 -0.04 -1.39 2.46
C ILE A 193 -1.56 -1.30 2.58
N GLY A 194 -2.27 -2.03 1.75
CA GLY A 194 -3.72 -1.94 1.64
C GLY A 194 -4.17 -0.70 0.89
N TYR A 195 -5.37 -0.24 1.21
CA TYR A 195 -5.94 0.99 0.65
C TYR A 195 -6.87 1.67 1.64
N ALA A 196 -7.06 2.97 1.45
CA ALA A 196 -8.06 3.77 2.13
C ALA A 196 -9.12 4.26 1.14
N GLN A 197 -10.33 4.42 1.63
CA GLN A 197 -11.48 4.88 0.86
C GLN A 197 -12.21 5.99 1.60
N GLN A 198 -12.59 7.01 0.85
CA GLN A 198 -13.45 8.08 1.34
C GLN A 198 -14.91 7.62 1.30
N ASP A 199 -15.64 7.88 2.37
CA ASP A 199 -17.09 7.65 2.49
C ASP A 199 -17.92 8.81 1.88
N ASP A 200 -19.24 8.73 2.02
CA ASP A 200 -20.17 9.76 1.55
C ASP A 200 -20.14 11.05 2.40
N HIS A 201 -19.40 11.07 3.51
CA HIS A 201 -19.20 12.21 4.40
C HIS A 201 -17.79 12.83 4.26
N ASP A 202 -17.08 12.50 3.18
CA ASP A 202 -15.72 12.94 2.90
C ASP A 202 -14.66 12.52 3.94
N ILE A 203 -14.93 11.44 4.68
CA ILE A 203 -13.99 10.88 5.64
C ILE A 203 -13.24 9.72 4.98
N THR A 204 -11.91 9.84 4.89
CA THR A 204 -11.05 8.78 4.35
C THR A 204 -10.65 7.80 5.45
N THR A 205 -11.08 6.54 5.30
CA THR A 205 -10.77 5.44 6.24
C THR A 205 -10.02 4.32 5.58
N GLY A 206 -9.07 3.72 6.30
CA GLY A 206 -8.36 2.52 5.86
C GLY A 206 -9.30 1.32 5.77
N GLN A 207 -9.20 0.55 4.70
CA GLN A 207 -10.05 -0.61 4.44
C GLN A 207 -9.30 -1.93 4.54
N MET A 208 -7.98 -1.92 4.36
CA MET A 208 -7.13 -3.10 4.31
C MET A 208 -5.69 -2.77 4.72
N GLY A 209 -4.92 -3.76 5.15
CA GLY A 209 -3.49 -3.65 5.38
C GLY A 209 -3.09 -2.61 6.41
N LEU A 210 -1.91 -2.00 6.24
CA LEU A 210 -1.41 -0.97 7.14
C LEU A 210 -2.27 0.30 7.13
N GLU A 211 -2.93 0.62 6.02
CA GLU A 211 -3.92 1.71 5.96
C GLU A 211 -5.05 1.50 6.98
N LEU A 212 -5.55 0.27 7.12
CA LEU A 212 -6.57 -0.07 8.10
C LEU A 212 -5.98 -0.13 9.53
N TYR A 213 -4.88 -0.85 9.70
CA TYR A 213 -4.27 -1.04 11.01
C TYR A 213 -3.82 0.27 11.66
N LEU A 214 -3.23 1.18 10.87
CA LEU A 214 -2.76 2.48 11.34
C LEU A 214 -3.80 3.58 11.18
N ASN A 215 -5.08 3.24 10.95
CA ASN A 215 -6.12 4.22 10.66
C ASN A 215 -6.26 5.29 11.74
N SER A 216 -6.08 4.94 13.01
CA SER A 216 -6.17 5.89 14.14
C SER A 216 -5.07 6.97 14.13
N TYR A 217 -3.92 6.67 13.54
CA TYR A 217 -2.82 7.63 13.37
C TYR A 217 -2.96 8.40 12.05
N LEU A 218 -3.24 7.68 10.98
CA LEU A 218 -3.32 8.26 9.64
C LEU A 218 -4.53 9.19 9.45
N SER A 219 -5.66 8.93 10.13
CA SER A 219 -6.85 9.76 9.98
C SER A 219 -6.69 11.11 10.67
N GLY A 220 -6.95 12.18 9.92
CA GLY A 220 -7.06 13.52 10.48
C GLY A 220 -8.45 13.79 11.09
N THR A 221 -8.61 14.96 11.65
CA THR A 221 -9.89 15.47 12.16
C THR A 221 -10.26 16.71 11.36
N ASN A 222 -11.41 16.68 10.69
CA ASN A 222 -11.90 17.81 9.91
C ASN A 222 -12.13 19.04 10.79
N GLY A 223 -11.81 20.20 10.26
CA GLY A 223 -12.14 21.48 10.84
C GLY A 223 -13.50 21.98 10.38
N THR A 224 -13.98 23.05 10.97
CA THR A 224 -15.21 23.73 10.57
C THR A 224 -15.00 25.22 10.49
N ARG A 225 -15.70 25.84 9.55
CA ARG A 225 -15.80 27.30 9.43
C ARG A 225 -17.26 27.70 9.42
N THR A 226 -17.72 28.29 10.52
CA THR A 226 -19.07 28.75 10.71
C THR A 226 -19.15 30.25 10.50
N TYR A 227 -20.00 30.71 9.59
CA TYR A 227 -20.20 32.11 9.26
C TYR A 227 -21.67 32.42 9.01
N GLN A 228 -22.02 33.70 9.10
CA GLN A 228 -23.38 34.15 8.85
C GLN A 228 -23.54 34.61 7.40
N THR A 229 -24.70 34.25 6.83
CA THR A 229 -25.13 34.63 5.48
C THR A 229 -26.38 35.49 5.52
N ASP A 230 -26.65 36.22 4.45
CA ASP A 230 -27.95 36.84 4.22
C ASP A 230 -28.95 35.80 3.72
N LYS A 231 -30.22 36.24 3.47
CA LYS A 231 -31.27 35.38 2.95
C LYS A 231 -30.98 34.74 1.58
N ASP A 232 -30.03 35.28 0.85
CA ASP A 232 -29.63 34.84 -0.48
C ASP A 232 -28.32 33.97 -0.44
N GLY A 233 -27.82 33.70 0.77
CA GLY A 233 -26.64 32.85 0.99
C GLY A 233 -25.30 33.60 0.92
N TYR A 234 -25.29 34.91 0.75
CA TYR A 234 -24.03 35.68 0.72
C TYR A 234 -23.53 35.95 2.13
N ARG A 235 -22.23 35.77 2.32
CA ARG A 235 -21.55 36.01 3.61
C ARG A 235 -21.69 37.46 4.04
N LEU A 236 -22.10 37.67 5.29
CA LEU A 236 -22.27 38.99 5.86
C LEU A 236 -20.90 39.69 6.10
N PRO A 237 -20.67 40.86 5.50
CA PRO A 237 -19.41 41.59 5.70
C PRO A 237 -19.26 42.05 7.16
N GLY A 238 -18.06 41.89 7.73
CA GLY A 238 -17.72 42.37 9.07
C GLY A 238 -18.11 41.46 10.24
N MET A 239 -18.80 40.32 9.99
CA MET A 239 -19.02 39.32 11.02
C MET A 239 -17.77 38.43 11.16
N LYS A 240 -17.43 38.05 12.40
CA LYS A 240 -16.33 37.10 12.65
C LYS A 240 -16.78 35.69 12.37
N ASP A 241 -15.95 34.96 11.61
CA ASP A 241 -16.13 33.53 11.48
C ASP A 241 -15.70 32.81 12.78
N GLU A 242 -16.39 31.76 13.11
CA GLU A 242 -15.92 30.76 14.05
C GLU A 242 -15.18 29.68 13.26
N VAL A 243 -13.86 29.57 13.50
CA VAL A 243 -13.00 28.63 12.77
C VAL A 243 -12.40 27.64 13.75
N VAL A 244 -12.72 26.36 13.53
CA VAL A 244 -12.03 25.22 14.13
C VAL A 244 -11.08 24.70 13.06
N SER A 245 -9.77 24.76 13.30
CA SER A 245 -8.78 24.30 12.32
C SER A 245 -8.85 22.78 12.15
N ALA A 246 -8.71 22.31 10.91
CA ALA A 246 -8.50 20.90 10.64
C ALA A 246 -7.16 20.44 11.24
N VAL A 247 -7.14 19.20 11.72
CA VAL A 247 -5.93 18.54 12.22
C VAL A 247 -5.62 17.38 11.28
N ASN A 248 -4.50 17.45 10.56
CA ASN A 248 -4.07 16.37 9.67
C ASN A 248 -3.67 15.13 10.46
N GLY A 249 -3.73 13.97 9.82
CA GLY A 249 -3.22 12.72 10.38
C GLY A 249 -1.70 12.71 10.49
N ASP A 250 -1.20 11.77 11.29
CA ASP A 250 0.23 11.56 11.53
C ASP A 250 0.88 10.81 10.37
N ASP A 251 2.15 11.12 10.09
CA ASP A 251 2.93 10.52 9.03
C ASP A 251 3.57 9.20 9.47
N VAL A 252 3.45 8.18 8.65
CA VAL A 252 4.00 6.83 8.89
C VAL A 252 5.24 6.59 8.04
N TYR A 253 6.33 6.20 8.67
CA TYR A 253 7.57 5.77 8.01
C TYR A 253 7.71 4.27 8.14
N LEU A 254 7.79 3.56 7.02
CA LEU A 254 7.95 2.13 6.97
C LEU A 254 9.43 1.74 6.93
N THR A 255 9.69 0.45 7.19
CA THR A 255 11.02 -0.14 7.02
C THR A 255 11.30 -0.52 5.57
N LEU A 256 10.28 -0.53 4.70
CA LEU A 256 10.41 -0.88 3.29
C LEU A 256 11.41 0.02 2.57
N ASP A 257 12.16 -0.56 1.66
CA ASP A 257 13.05 0.13 0.72
C ASP A 257 12.46 0.02 -0.69
N THR A 258 12.08 1.15 -1.25
CA THR A 258 11.40 1.20 -2.55
C THR A 258 12.18 0.50 -3.65
N SER A 259 13.52 0.61 -3.68
CA SER A 259 14.36 0.00 -4.70
C SER A 259 14.39 -1.53 -4.58
N ILE A 260 14.50 -2.06 -3.35
CA ILE A 260 14.48 -3.50 -3.10
C ILE A 260 13.09 -4.07 -3.37
N GLN A 261 12.04 -3.37 -2.94
CA GLN A 261 10.65 -3.77 -3.17
C GLN A 261 10.34 -3.91 -4.66
N GLN A 262 10.68 -2.90 -5.45
CA GLN A 262 10.47 -2.92 -6.91
C GLN A 262 11.24 -4.08 -7.56
N THR A 263 12.47 -4.34 -7.11
CA THR A 263 13.27 -5.46 -7.62
C THR A 263 12.64 -6.81 -7.24
N LEU A 264 12.10 -6.95 -6.03
CA LEU A 264 11.37 -8.14 -5.61
C LEU A 264 10.15 -8.38 -6.50
N GLU A 265 9.31 -7.36 -6.71
CA GLU A 265 8.12 -7.44 -7.56
C GLU A 265 8.45 -7.74 -9.03
N GLN A 266 9.51 -7.13 -9.54
CA GLN A 266 10.00 -7.44 -10.88
C GLN A 266 10.46 -8.91 -10.99
N SER A 267 11.18 -9.43 -9.99
CA SER A 267 11.58 -10.83 -9.94
C SER A 267 10.36 -11.75 -9.90
N MET A 268 9.32 -11.40 -9.17
CA MET A 268 8.07 -12.16 -9.12
C MET A 268 7.35 -12.17 -10.47
N SER A 269 7.23 -11.02 -11.11
CA SER A 269 6.64 -10.90 -12.45
C SER A 269 7.42 -11.71 -13.49
N MET A 270 8.76 -11.71 -13.42
CA MET A 270 9.61 -12.55 -14.27
C MET A 270 9.35 -14.05 -14.01
N THR A 271 9.22 -14.45 -12.76
CA THR A 271 8.94 -15.86 -12.39
C THR A 271 7.58 -16.30 -12.94
N GLN A 272 6.55 -15.49 -12.82
CA GLN A 272 5.24 -15.76 -13.40
C GLN A 272 5.29 -15.86 -14.93
N SER A 273 5.87 -14.86 -15.59
CA SER A 273 5.86 -14.77 -17.04
C SER A 273 6.74 -15.83 -17.72
N GLN A 274 7.89 -16.17 -17.14
CA GLN A 274 8.84 -17.11 -17.71
C GLN A 274 8.53 -18.58 -17.38
N PHE A 275 7.99 -18.85 -16.18
CA PHE A 275 7.79 -20.21 -15.71
C PHE A 275 6.32 -20.61 -15.61
N GLY A 276 5.38 -19.66 -15.81
CA GLY A 276 3.96 -19.93 -15.63
C GLY A 276 3.59 -20.21 -14.18
N ALA A 277 4.28 -19.55 -13.23
CA ALA A 277 4.00 -19.76 -11.81
C ALA A 277 2.60 -19.25 -11.44
N ASP A 278 1.82 -20.08 -10.76
CA ASP A 278 0.47 -19.74 -10.32
C ASP A 278 0.48 -18.67 -9.22
N ASN A 279 1.45 -18.77 -8.30
CA ASN A 279 1.64 -17.84 -7.19
C ASN A 279 3.14 -17.70 -6.86
N VAL A 280 3.56 -16.47 -6.58
CA VAL A 280 4.93 -16.15 -6.18
C VAL A 280 4.85 -15.22 -4.98
N TRP A 281 5.66 -15.48 -3.94
CA TRP A 281 5.73 -14.60 -2.76
C TRP A 281 7.15 -14.57 -2.20
N GLY A 282 7.47 -13.50 -1.50
CA GLY A 282 8.80 -13.34 -0.91
C GLY A 282 8.94 -12.12 -0.04
N GLY A 283 10.05 -12.07 0.66
CA GLY A 283 10.41 -10.97 1.55
C GLY A 283 11.91 -10.83 1.73
N VAL A 284 12.32 -9.63 2.08
CA VAL A 284 13.71 -9.25 2.38
C VAL A 284 13.74 -8.59 3.74
N MET A 285 14.67 -8.98 4.62
CA MET A 285 14.72 -8.49 6.01
C MET A 285 16.16 -8.27 6.47
N GLU A 286 16.39 -7.23 7.24
CA GLU A 286 17.66 -7.04 7.98
C GLU A 286 17.73 -8.03 9.14
N ILE A 287 18.72 -8.92 9.14
CA ILE A 287 18.85 -10.02 10.10
C ILE A 287 18.96 -9.51 11.55
N LYS A 288 19.75 -8.45 11.77
CA LYS A 288 20.07 -7.98 13.13
C LYS A 288 19.00 -7.11 13.76
N THR A 289 18.13 -6.51 12.96
CA THR A 289 17.13 -5.55 13.43
C THR A 289 15.70 -6.07 13.37
N GLY A 290 15.40 -6.95 12.40
CA GLY A 290 14.05 -7.39 12.08
C GLY A 290 13.30 -6.45 11.11
N LYS A 291 13.95 -5.41 10.58
CA LYS A 291 13.36 -4.49 9.60
C LYS A 291 13.07 -5.23 8.30
N VAL A 292 11.80 -5.28 7.91
CA VAL A 292 11.41 -5.85 6.61
C VAL A 292 11.59 -4.79 5.54
N LEU A 293 12.46 -5.07 4.57
CA LEU A 293 12.86 -4.13 3.52
C LEU A 293 12.01 -4.26 2.26
N ALA A 294 11.50 -5.46 2.01
CA ALA A 294 10.58 -5.74 0.93
C ALA A 294 9.65 -6.90 1.30
N TRP A 295 8.42 -6.85 0.82
CA TRP A 295 7.39 -7.84 1.06
C TRP A 295 6.40 -7.87 -0.09
N GLY A 296 6.16 -9.01 -0.70
CA GLY A 296 5.29 -9.04 -1.86
C GLY A 296 4.77 -10.42 -2.20
N GLN A 297 3.79 -10.39 -3.09
CA GLN A 297 3.17 -11.54 -3.73
C GLN A 297 2.76 -11.19 -5.15
N SER A 298 2.64 -12.18 -6.03
CA SER A 298 2.30 -11.94 -7.44
C SER A 298 0.83 -11.58 -7.66
N ASN A 299 -0.08 -12.08 -6.80
CA ASN A 299 -1.51 -11.75 -6.85
C ASN A 299 -1.76 -10.45 -6.08
N SER A 300 -1.20 -9.36 -6.59
CA SER A 300 -1.33 -8.00 -6.03
C SER A 300 -2.30 -7.16 -6.87
N PHE A 301 -2.64 -5.97 -6.40
CA PHE A 301 -3.58 -5.07 -7.04
C PHE A 301 -3.07 -3.63 -7.03
N ASP A 302 -3.58 -2.78 -7.91
CA ASP A 302 -3.36 -1.34 -7.83
C ASP A 302 -4.39 -0.69 -6.89
N PRO A 303 -3.98 -0.13 -5.73
CA PRO A 303 -4.90 0.51 -4.79
C PRO A 303 -5.67 1.70 -5.38
N ASN A 304 -5.14 2.33 -6.45
CA ASN A 304 -5.82 3.42 -7.15
C ASN A 304 -7.03 2.94 -7.97
N VAL A 305 -6.96 1.72 -8.53
CA VAL A 305 -7.98 1.09 -9.37
C VAL A 305 -8.91 0.18 -8.56
N ARG A 306 -8.32 -0.59 -7.63
CA ARG A 306 -9.04 -1.47 -6.69
C ARG A 306 -9.79 -2.64 -7.36
N GLU A 307 -9.27 -3.17 -8.45
CA GLU A 307 -9.72 -4.45 -9.01
C GLU A 307 -9.12 -5.61 -8.19
N ILE A 308 -9.62 -5.79 -6.96
CA ILE A 308 -9.06 -6.72 -5.99
C ILE A 308 -9.72 -8.08 -6.15
N THR A 309 -8.95 -9.09 -6.52
CA THR A 309 -9.39 -10.48 -6.62
C THR A 309 -9.06 -11.30 -5.37
N ASP A 310 -8.02 -10.91 -4.63
CA ASP A 310 -7.58 -11.57 -3.40
C ASP A 310 -7.11 -10.53 -2.37
N TYR A 311 -7.72 -10.55 -1.20
CA TYR A 311 -7.39 -9.69 -0.06
C TYR A 311 -6.32 -10.28 0.86
N THR A 312 -5.89 -11.52 0.59
CA THR A 312 -5.02 -12.28 1.48
C THR A 312 -3.58 -11.79 1.36
N ASN A 313 -2.92 -11.57 2.49
CA ASN A 313 -1.47 -11.38 2.57
C ASN A 313 -0.80 -12.76 2.63
N THR A 314 -0.36 -13.28 1.49
CA THR A 314 0.16 -14.65 1.36
C THR A 314 1.26 -14.95 2.36
N GLY A 315 2.22 -14.05 2.54
CA GLY A 315 3.36 -14.28 3.42
C GLY A 315 3.03 -14.41 4.90
N ALA A 316 1.94 -13.77 5.36
CA ALA A 316 1.51 -13.79 6.75
C ALA A 316 0.31 -14.72 7.01
N GLN A 317 -0.60 -14.87 6.04
CA GLN A 317 -1.89 -15.51 6.24
C GLN A 317 -2.05 -16.87 5.55
N VAL A 318 -1.16 -17.23 4.61
CA VAL A 318 -1.24 -18.51 3.90
C VAL A 318 -0.15 -19.45 4.40
N PRO A 319 -0.48 -20.38 5.32
CA PRO A 319 0.48 -21.38 5.77
C PRO A 319 0.60 -22.48 4.70
N TYR A 320 1.82 -22.95 4.50
CA TYR A 320 2.13 -24.00 3.56
C TYR A 320 3.20 -24.93 4.15
N GLU A 321 3.38 -26.11 3.60
CA GLU A 321 4.44 -27.02 3.99
C GLU A 321 5.81 -26.43 3.59
N PRO A 322 6.71 -26.08 4.53
CA PRO A 322 7.96 -25.38 4.23
C PRO A 322 8.98 -26.27 3.50
N GLY A 323 8.72 -27.57 3.46
CA GLY A 323 9.62 -28.55 2.86
C GLY A 323 11.01 -28.49 3.47
N SER A 324 12.02 -28.68 2.63
CA SER A 324 13.41 -28.81 3.06
C SER A 324 14.01 -27.58 3.74
N THR A 325 13.34 -26.43 3.74
CA THR A 325 13.79 -25.28 4.54
C THR A 325 13.67 -25.55 6.04
N LEU A 326 12.73 -26.42 6.47
CA LEU A 326 12.59 -26.78 7.87
C LEU A 326 13.72 -27.68 8.38
N LYS A 327 14.43 -28.43 7.52
CA LYS A 327 15.56 -29.28 7.90
C LYS A 327 16.63 -28.54 8.69
N THR A 328 16.85 -27.27 8.38
CA THR A 328 17.81 -26.41 9.11
C THR A 328 17.56 -26.47 10.62
N PHE A 329 16.30 -26.49 11.06
CA PHE A 329 15.94 -26.52 12.48
C PHE A 329 16.12 -27.89 13.12
N THR A 330 15.92 -28.96 12.35
CA THR A 330 16.22 -30.32 12.80
C THR A 330 17.74 -30.49 13.05
N TRP A 331 18.60 -29.96 12.17
CA TRP A 331 20.05 -29.90 12.38
C TRP A 331 20.37 -28.96 13.54
N ALA A 332 19.72 -27.80 13.64
CA ALA A 332 19.91 -26.89 14.76
C ALA A 332 19.70 -27.56 16.12
N ALA A 333 18.62 -28.35 16.24
CA ALA A 333 18.34 -29.09 17.46
C ALA A 333 19.45 -30.10 17.80
N ALA A 334 19.84 -30.95 16.84
CA ALA A 334 20.88 -31.95 17.05
C ALA A 334 22.26 -31.35 17.40
N ILE A 335 22.64 -30.25 16.73
CA ILE A 335 23.90 -29.55 17.02
C ILE A 335 23.83 -28.92 18.39
N ASN A 336 22.74 -28.23 18.76
CA ASN A 336 22.60 -27.50 20.02
C ASN A 336 22.51 -28.45 21.23
N GLU A 337 21.98 -29.67 21.05
CA GLU A 337 21.97 -30.75 22.05
C GLU A 337 23.36 -31.41 22.21
N GLY A 338 24.36 -31.03 21.40
CA GLY A 338 25.71 -31.62 21.43
C GLY A 338 25.75 -33.08 20.96
N LYS A 339 24.74 -33.53 20.19
CA LYS A 339 24.63 -34.88 19.67
C LYS A 339 25.13 -35.06 18.24
N TYR A 340 25.54 -33.96 17.62
CA TYR A 340 25.86 -33.90 16.20
C TYR A 340 27.37 -34.03 15.94
N ASN A 341 27.70 -34.97 15.06
CA ASN A 341 29.02 -35.05 14.45
C ASN A 341 28.86 -35.03 12.93
N GLY A 342 29.14 -33.89 12.30
CA GLY A 342 28.95 -33.65 10.88
C GLY A 342 29.61 -34.65 9.93
N SER A 343 30.76 -35.23 10.33
CA SER A 343 31.52 -36.20 9.54
C SER A 343 31.08 -37.67 9.74
N GLU A 344 30.19 -37.93 10.66
CA GLU A 344 29.69 -39.29 10.90
C GLU A 344 28.84 -39.79 9.71
N LEU A 345 29.05 -41.04 9.30
CA LEU A 345 28.45 -41.66 8.12
C LEU A 345 27.09 -42.30 8.47
N THR A 346 26.10 -42.06 7.61
CA THR A 346 24.77 -42.64 7.67
C THR A 346 24.28 -43.11 6.30
N ASN A 347 23.18 -43.82 6.28
CA ASN A 347 22.53 -44.25 5.03
C ASN A 347 21.85 -43.07 4.33
N GLY A 348 22.38 -42.66 3.18
CA GLY A 348 21.84 -41.57 2.36
C GLY A 348 20.70 -42.00 1.43
N ASN A 349 20.31 -43.27 1.35
CA ASN A 349 19.33 -43.76 0.37
C ASN A 349 17.88 -43.63 0.87
N SER A 350 17.62 -44.20 2.05
CA SER A 350 16.28 -44.22 2.66
C SER A 350 16.33 -44.35 4.18
N TYR A 351 15.30 -43.93 4.85
CA TYR A 351 15.05 -44.17 6.26
C TYR A 351 13.77 -44.98 6.41
N CYS A 352 13.93 -46.26 6.75
CA CYS A 352 12.76 -47.13 7.03
C CYS A 352 12.47 -47.08 8.53
N TYR A 353 11.21 -46.93 8.90
CA TYR A 353 10.80 -46.70 10.28
C TYR A 353 9.76 -47.71 10.75
N GLY A 354 9.86 -48.05 12.01
CA GLY A 354 8.84 -48.70 12.83
C GLY A 354 8.40 -47.74 13.93
N THR A 355 7.79 -48.25 14.97
CA THR A 355 7.33 -47.46 16.09
C THR A 355 7.78 -48.06 17.43
N ASP A 356 8.08 -47.19 18.40
CA ASP A 356 8.27 -47.58 19.81
C ASP A 356 6.93 -47.67 20.56
N SER A 357 7.00 -48.01 21.86
CA SER A 357 5.81 -48.12 22.72
C SER A 357 5.11 -46.79 22.98
N GLN A 358 5.76 -45.64 22.67
CA GLN A 358 5.25 -44.30 22.81
C GLN A 358 4.77 -43.70 21.48
N ASN A 359 4.65 -44.55 20.46
CA ASN A 359 4.25 -44.13 19.11
C ASN A 359 5.23 -43.13 18.44
N ASN A 360 6.53 -43.19 18.77
CA ASN A 360 7.56 -42.46 18.08
C ASN A 360 8.16 -43.27 16.94
N PRO A 361 8.51 -42.63 15.79
CA PRO A 361 9.20 -43.33 14.74
C PRO A 361 10.63 -43.70 15.20
N ILE A 362 11.00 -44.95 15.04
CA ILE A 362 12.35 -45.45 15.27
C ILE A 362 12.81 -46.17 14.02
N ARG A 363 14.13 -46.42 13.90
CA ARG A 363 14.64 -47.19 12.76
C ARG A 363 13.99 -48.59 12.73
N ALA A 364 13.47 -48.97 11.56
CA ALA A 364 12.81 -50.25 11.39
C ALA A 364 13.78 -51.41 11.50
N THR A 365 13.32 -52.49 12.09
CA THR A 365 13.87 -53.84 11.91
C THR A 365 13.10 -54.57 10.81
N ALA A 366 13.52 -55.82 10.44
CA ALA A 366 12.84 -56.59 9.44
C ALA A 366 11.36 -56.85 9.78
N ASP A 367 11.01 -56.91 11.09
CA ASP A 367 9.72 -57.37 11.58
C ASP A 367 8.75 -56.20 11.93
N ASN A 368 9.21 -54.94 12.02
CA ASN A 368 8.39 -53.82 12.49
C ASN A 368 8.29 -52.64 11.53
N SER A 369 8.64 -52.78 10.25
CA SER A 369 8.62 -51.71 9.28
C SER A 369 7.19 -51.24 8.95
N LEU A 370 6.92 -49.96 9.20
CA LEU A 370 5.69 -49.28 8.80
C LEU A 370 5.81 -48.60 7.42
N GLY A 371 7.03 -48.39 6.95
CA GLY A 371 7.30 -47.76 5.67
C GLY A 371 8.71 -47.16 5.61
N CYS A 372 9.02 -46.58 4.48
CA CYS A 372 10.32 -45.92 4.26
C CYS A 372 10.15 -44.50 3.68
N VAL A 373 10.95 -43.54 4.17
CA VAL A 373 11.13 -42.24 3.57
C VAL A 373 12.26 -42.28 2.57
N TYR A 374 11.99 -41.75 1.38
CA TYR A 374 12.96 -41.64 0.28
C TYR A 374 13.28 -40.20 -0.02
N ASN A 375 14.45 -40.01 -0.64
CA ASN A 375 14.84 -38.69 -1.17
C ASN A 375 14.08 -38.40 -2.48
N ALA A 376 14.12 -37.14 -2.90
CA ALA A 376 13.53 -36.73 -4.17
C ALA A 376 14.05 -37.63 -5.32
N TYR A 377 13.16 -37.94 -6.24
CA TYR A 377 13.43 -38.84 -7.39
C TYR A 377 14.00 -40.23 -7.03
N ARG A 378 14.01 -40.59 -5.74
CA ARG A 378 14.56 -41.87 -5.23
C ARG A 378 16.04 -42.12 -5.62
N TYR A 379 16.81 -41.04 -5.78
CA TYR A 379 18.25 -41.15 -6.04
C TYR A 379 18.95 -41.89 -4.91
N GLN A 380 19.92 -42.72 -5.28
CA GLN A 380 20.74 -43.50 -4.36
C GLN A 380 22.06 -42.79 -4.10
N TYR A 381 22.29 -42.40 -2.88
CA TYR A 381 23.51 -41.64 -2.47
C TYR A 381 24.56 -42.51 -1.77
N GLY A 382 24.18 -43.75 -1.39
CA GLY A 382 25.05 -44.60 -0.62
C GLY A 382 25.23 -44.15 0.82
N SER A 383 26.44 -44.33 1.34
CA SER A 383 26.81 -43.79 2.65
C SER A 383 27.26 -42.31 2.50
N VAL A 384 26.72 -41.43 3.29
CA VAL A 384 27.00 -40.00 3.32
C VAL A 384 27.22 -39.51 4.76
N ASP A 385 27.98 -38.46 4.95
CA ASP A 385 28.07 -37.79 6.24
C ASP A 385 26.85 -36.91 6.53
N PHE A 386 26.62 -36.52 7.78
CA PHE A 386 25.48 -35.70 8.16
C PHE A 386 25.51 -34.31 7.55
N ASP A 387 26.68 -33.67 7.37
CA ASP A 387 26.79 -32.38 6.67
C ASP A 387 26.28 -32.50 5.25
N THR A 388 26.75 -33.55 4.50
CA THR A 388 26.25 -33.85 3.15
C THR A 388 24.75 -34.09 3.11
N GLY A 389 24.16 -34.69 4.16
CA GLY A 389 22.72 -34.85 4.32
C GLY A 389 21.96 -33.54 4.23
N LEU A 390 22.45 -32.47 4.86
CA LEU A 390 21.83 -31.13 4.77
C LEU A 390 22.16 -30.44 3.43
N ILE A 391 23.41 -30.56 2.95
CA ILE A 391 23.88 -29.95 1.70
C ILE A 391 23.09 -30.48 0.50
N TYR A 392 22.87 -31.79 0.44
CA TYR A 392 22.08 -32.43 -0.63
C TYR A 392 20.59 -32.51 -0.30
N SER A 393 20.20 -32.01 0.86
CA SER A 393 18.79 -31.94 1.29
C SER A 393 18.11 -33.31 1.39
N LEU A 394 18.78 -34.32 1.96
CA LEU A 394 18.30 -35.70 2.01
C LEU A 394 17.25 -35.89 3.11
N ASN A 395 16.05 -36.40 2.72
CA ASN A 395 14.96 -36.72 3.65
C ASN A 395 15.36 -37.89 4.57
N SER A 396 16.04 -38.89 4.00
CA SER A 396 16.53 -40.07 4.73
C SER A 396 17.44 -39.68 5.89
N VAL A 397 18.35 -38.71 5.66
CA VAL A 397 19.28 -38.21 6.68
C VAL A 397 18.55 -37.35 7.72
N ALA A 398 17.56 -36.54 7.31
CA ALA A 398 16.75 -35.76 8.25
C ALA A 398 16.00 -36.67 9.23
N GLY A 399 15.39 -37.76 8.72
CA GLY A 399 14.79 -38.77 9.57
C GLY A 399 15.79 -39.43 10.54
N THR A 400 17.03 -39.70 10.09
CA THR A 400 18.10 -40.22 10.96
C THR A 400 18.48 -39.20 12.04
N VAL A 401 18.72 -37.94 11.67
CA VAL A 401 19.09 -36.88 12.63
C VAL A 401 18.02 -36.75 13.72
N GLN A 402 16.73 -36.68 13.32
CA GLN A 402 15.65 -36.56 14.31
C GLN A 402 15.50 -37.76 15.23
N ASN A 403 15.57 -38.99 14.69
CA ASN A 403 15.16 -40.16 15.45
C ASN A 403 16.31 -40.92 16.11
N GLU A 404 17.58 -40.64 15.72
CA GLU A 404 18.74 -41.33 16.26
C GLU A 404 19.69 -40.39 17.03
N LEU A 405 19.79 -39.09 16.68
CA LEU A 405 20.59 -38.15 17.41
C LEU A 405 19.79 -37.41 18.49
N ILE A 406 18.52 -37.10 18.22
CA ILE A 406 17.60 -36.46 19.17
C ILE A 406 16.31 -37.30 19.26
N THR A 407 15.17 -36.68 19.56
CA THR A 407 13.86 -37.32 19.50
C THR A 407 12.87 -36.42 18.76
N PRO A 408 11.74 -36.93 18.25
CA PRO A 408 10.71 -36.08 17.66
C PRO A 408 10.21 -34.98 18.62
N ASP A 409 10.10 -35.28 19.91
CA ASP A 409 9.67 -34.31 20.92
C ASP A 409 10.70 -33.18 21.12
N ILE A 410 11.98 -33.50 21.13
CA ILE A 410 13.08 -32.52 21.17
C ILE A 410 13.01 -31.64 19.90
N ASN A 411 12.86 -32.26 18.71
CA ASN A 411 12.72 -31.49 17.48
C ASN A 411 11.53 -30.51 17.54
N LEU A 412 10.36 -30.97 18.00
CA LEU A 412 9.18 -30.12 18.16
C LEU A 412 9.41 -29.02 19.18
N GLU A 413 10.10 -29.29 20.30
CA GLU A 413 10.47 -28.27 21.30
C GLU A 413 11.31 -27.15 20.66
N TYR A 414 12.31 -27.52 19.85
CA TYR A 414 13.11 -26.53 19.12
C TYR A 414 12.31 -25.75 18.11
N LEU A 415 11.42 -26.39 17.34
CA LEU A 415 10.53 -25.66 16.41
C LEU A 415 9.68 -24.62 17.15
N ARG A 416 9.16 -24.96 18.35
CA ARG A 416 8.43 -23.99 19.19
C ARG A 416 9.35 -22.88 19.72
N LYS A 417 10.58 -23.18 20.14
CA LYS A 417 11.58 -22.17 20.53
C LYS A 417 11.91 -21.22 19.39
N PHE A 418 11.88 -21.68 18.15
CA PHE A 418 12.02 -20.88 16.93
C PHE A 418 10.74 -20.10 16.54
N GLY A 419 9.68 -20.21 17.31
CA GLY A 419 8.43 -19.46 17.13
C GLY A 419 7.44 -20.09 16.17
N PHE A 420 7.68 -21.28 15.63
CA PHE A 420 6.72 -21.96 14.76
C PHE A 420 5.43 -22.33 15.51
N PHE A 421 4.32 -22.35 14.77
CA PHE A 421 2.96 -22.65 15.25
C PHE A 421 2.42 -21.63 16.27
N ASN A 422 2.99 -20.42 16.29
CA ASN A 422 2.50 -19.28 17.08
C ASN A 422 2.44 -18.04 16.18
N ASP A 423 1.64 -17.05 16.58
CA ASP A 423 1.65 -15.73 15.96
C ASP A 423 3.01 -15.06 16.17
N VAL A 424 3.49 -14.35 15.17
CA VAL A 424 4.65 -13.46 15.28
C VAL A 424 4.24 -12.13 15.90
N ASP A 425 2.96 -11.75 15.73
CA ASP A 425 2.34 -10.51 16.22
C ASP A 425 3.02 -9.27 15.64
N THR A 426 3.09 -9.24 14.29
CA THR A 426 3.80 -8.20 13.54
C THR A 426 2.87 -7.05 13.20
N ASP A 427 3.09 -5.88 13.82
CA ASP A 427 2.39 -4.60 13.53
C ASP A 427 0.86 -4.73 13.39
N GLY A 428 0.24 -5.69 14.12
CA GLY A 428 -1.21 -5.94 14.10
C GLY A 428 -1.75 -6.49 12.77
N LEU A 429 -0.89 -6.96 11.89
CA LEU A 429 -1.33 -7.62 10.66
C LEU A 429 -2.06 -8.93 10.99
N PRO A 430 -3.10 -9.28 10.23
CA PRO A 430 -3.70 -10.61 10.33
C PRO A 430 -2.66 -11.69 9.99
N GLU A 431 -2.51 -12.69 10.87
CA GLU A 431 -1.54 -13.76 10.73
C GLU A 431 -2.22 -15.13 10.86
N ALA A 432 -1.60 -16.14 10.28
CA ALA A 432 -1.94 -17.54 10.48
C ALA A 432 -0.80 -18.26 11.22
N THR A 433 -1.15 -19.12 12.16
CA THR A 433 -0.19 -19.89 12.98
C THR A 433 0.35 -21.15 12.28
N GLY A 434 -0.30 -21.57 11.20
CA GLY A 434 -0.04 -22.86 10.58
C GLY A 434 -0.72 -24.03 11.32
N THR A 435 -0.45 -25.23 10.86
CA THR A 435 -1.01 -26.47 11.42
C THR A 435 0.11 -27.43 11.82
N LEU A 436 0.07 -27.90 13.04
CA LEU A 436 0.97 -28.93 13.55
C LEU A 436 0.28 -30.29 13.48
N ASN A 437 0.81 -31.20 12.69
CA ASN A 437 0.46 -32.62 12.68
C ASN A 437 1.56 -33.41 13.40
N PHE A 438 1.23 -34.05 14.52
CA PHE A 438 2.21 -34.73 15.39
C PHE A 438 1.61 -35.98 16.09
N THR A 439 0.60 -36.57 15.48
CA THR A 439 -0.15 -37.71 16.11
C THR A 439 0.44 -39.06 15.75
N TYR A 440 0.68 -39.27 14.48
CA TYR A 440 1.15 -40.56 13.97
C TYR A 440 2.68 -40.59 13.83
N PRO A 441 3.32 -41.78 13.83
CA PRO A 441 4.77 -41.90 13.60
C PRO A 441 5.21 -41.30 12.28
N SER A 442 4.37 -41.37 11.23
CA SER A 442 4.58 -40.74 9.95
C SER A 442 4.62 -39.20 10.04
N ASP A 443 3.71 -38.60 10.82
CA ASP A 443 3.64 -37.15 11.01
C ASP A 443 4.88 -36.62 11.74
N LYS A 444 5.23 -37.32 12.85
CA LYS A 444 6.44 -37.00 13.64
C LYS A 444 7.69 -37.13 12.78
N LEU A 445 7.79 -38.13 11.91
CA LEU A 445 8.94 -38.30 11.02
C LEU A 445 8.97 -37.24 9.93
N SER A 446 7.84 -36.95 9.28
CA SER A 446 7.76 -36.00 8.17
C SER A 446 8.07 -34.55 8.64
N LEU A 447 7.80 -34.22 9.91
CA LEU A 447 8.17 -32.95 10.50
C LEU A 447 9.68 -32.68 10.43
N SER A 448 10.54 -33.70 10.46
CA SER A 448 12.00 -33.58 10.37
C SER A 448 12.49 -32.96 9.04
N PHE A 449 11.66 -33.06 7.98
CA PHE A 449 11.99 -32.51 6.66
C PHE A 449 10.93 -31.60 6.09
N GLY A 450 9.98 -31.13 6.94
CA GLY A 450 9.05 -30.03 6.64
C GLY A 450 7.82 -30.42 5.83
N GLN A 451 7.34 -31.67 5.97
CA GLN A 451 6.08 -32.13 5.38
C GLN A 451 5.05 -32.49 6.45
N GLY A 452 3.79 -32.49 6.10
CA GLY A 452 2.66 -32.82 6.97
C GLY A 452 2.26 -31.69 7.95
N SER A 453 3.10 -30.69 8.17
CA SER A 453 2.80 -29.51 9.01
C SER A 453 3.05 -28.22 8.23
N THR A 454 2.28 -27.19 8.50
CA THR A 454 2.34 -25.93 7.74
C THR A 454 2.84 -24.76 8.59
N VAL A 455 3.55 -23.84 7.97
CA VAL A 455 4.05 -22.60 8.58
C VAL A 455 3.92 -21.44 7.59
N THR A 456 4.01 -20.19 8.07
CA THR A 456 4.00 -19.00 7.20
C THR A 456 5.41 -18.56 6.83
N MET A 457 5.53 -17.75 5.77
CA MET A 457 6.77 -17.07 5.41
C MET A 457 7.27 -16.19 6.56
N LEU A 458 6.36 -15.49 7.23
CA LEU A 458 6.69 -14.60 8.34
C LEU A 458 7.37 -15.35 9.50
N GLN A 459 6.83 -16.53 9.88
CA GLN A 459 7.45 -17.40 10.89
C GLN A 459 8.83 -17.90 10.45
N LEU A 460 8.99 -18.29 9.18
CA LEU A 460 10.29 -18.70 8.64
C LEU A 460 11.32 -17.58 8.72
N MET A 461 10.97 -16.36 8.32
CA MET A 461 11.89 -15.23 8.36
C MET A 461 12.30 -14.89 9.81
N GLN A 462 11.36 -14.93 10.76
CA GLN A 462 11.66 -14.77 12.17
C GLN A 462 12.65 -15.86 12.67
N ALA A 463 12.34 -17.12 12.41
CA ALA A 463 13.14 -18.26 12.87
C ALA A 463 14.56 -18.24 12.27
N TYR A 464 14.68 -17.97 10.97
CA TYR A 464 15.97 -17.88 10.30
C TYR A 464 16.82 -16.68 10.72
N SER A 465 16.24 -15.64 11.32
CA SER A 465 17.02 -14.55 11.91
C SER A 465 17.97 -15.05 12.98
N ALA A 466 17.58 -16.07 13.76
CA ALA A 466 18.48 -16.70 14.74
C ALA A 466 19.58 -17.54 14.08
N VAL A 467 19.26 -18.27 13.00
CA VAL A 467 20.21 -19.10 12.29
C VAL A 467 21.30 -18.25 11.60
N PHE A 468 20.89 -17.15 10.97
CA PHE A 468 21.82 -16.28 10.23
C PHE A 468 22.47 -15.19 11.11
N SER A 469 22.19 -15.17 12.41
CA SER A 469 22.88 -14.32 13.38
C SER A 469 23.73 -15.16 14.33
N ASP A 470 23.83 -14.73 15.56
CA ASP A 470 24.51 -15.40 16.67
C ASP A 470 23.59 -16.27 17.55
N GLY A 471 22.49 -16.73 17.01
CA GLY A 471 21.42 -17.42 17.73
C GLY A 471 20.33 -16.49 18.25
N THR A 472 20.45 -15.20 18.05
CA THR A 472 19.46 -14.20 18.47
C THR A 472 18.31 -14.14 17.48
N MET A 473 17.08 -14.48 17.93
CA MET A 473 15.88 -14.38 17.13
C MET A 473 15.23 -13.00 17.32
N VAL A 474 14.93 -12.31 16.22
CA VAL A 474 14.30 -10.98 16.23
C VAL A 474 12.92 -11.01 15.59
N LYS A 475 12.03 -10.17 16.12
CA LYS A 475 10.67 -9.98 15.58
C LYS A 475 10.75 -9.15 14.28
N PRO A 476 10.21 -9.64 13.15
CA PRO A 476 10.01 -8.83 11.95
C PRO A 476 9.05 -7.67 12.22
N TYR A 477 9.27 -6.52 11.58
CA TYR A 477 8.36 -5.38 11.64
C TYR A 477 8.44 -4.51 10.38
N PHE A 478 7.33 -3.78 10.10
CA PHE A 478 7.17 -2.94 8.91
C PHE A 478 7.11 -1.46 9.23
N VAL A 479 6.68 -1.08 10.46
CA VAL A 479 6.54 0.32 10.87
C VAL A 479 7.80 0.77 11.61
N ASP A 480 8.59 1.67 11.02
CA ASP A 480 9.79 2.23 11.66
C ASP A 480 9.43 3.33 12.65
N SER A 481 8.59 4.27 12.23
CA SER A 481 8.14 5.36 13.10
C SER A 481 6.83 5.99 12.62
N ILE A 482 6.12 6.62 13.57
CA ILE A 482 4.98 7.49 13.31
C ILE A 482 5.35 8.87 13.83
N ARG A 483 5.17 9.90 13.01
CA ARG A 483 5.55 11.28 13.32
C ARG A 483 4.36 12.21 13.20
N ASP A 484 4.37 13.26 14.01
CA ASP A 484 3.33 14.27 13.99
C ASP A 484 3.21 14.92 12.60
N GLY A 485 1.99 14.99 12.06
CA GLY A 485 1.73 15.47 10.69
C GLY A 485 2.05 16.93 10.44
N TYR A 486 2.37 17.71 11.49
CA TYR A 486 2.81 19.10 11.38
C TYR A 486 4.27 19.30 11.75
N ASP A 487 4.81 18.44 12.61
CA ASP A 487 6.20 18.50 13.07
C ASP A 487 6.86 17.13 12.96
N ASN A 488 7.44 16.87 11.80
CA ASN A 488 8.14 15.62 11.49
C ASN A 488 9.32 15.31 12.43
N SER A 489 9.77 16.27 13.25
CA SER A 489 10.80 16.03 14.26
C SER A 489 10.25 15.34 15.50
N LYS A 490 8.93 15.38 15.70
CA LYS A 490 8.24 14.80 16.85
C LYS A 490 7.74 13.39 16.57
N TYR A 491 8.28 12.42 17.29
CA TYR A 491 7.86 11.03 17.21
C TYR A 491 6.64 10.78 18.10
N ILE A 492 5.58 10.24 17.50
CA ILE A 492 4.42 9.65 18.20
C ILE A 492 4.76 8.22 18.58
N TYR A 493 5.38 7.48 17.64
CA TYR A 493 5.89 6.13 17.84
C TYR A 493 7.25 5.98 17.16
N LYS A 494 8.13 5.19 17.75
CA LYS A 494 9.39 4.79 17.14
C LYS A 494 9.67 3.34 17.49
N ALA A 495 9.80 2.50 16.48
CA ALA A 495 10.11 1.09 16.66
C ALA A 495 11.51 0.88 17.21
N ASN A 496 11.65 -0.17 17.99
CA ASN A 496 12.91 -0.69 18.46
C ASN A 496 13.02 -2.16 18.08
N LYS A 497 14.25 -2.63 17.87
CA LYS A 497 14.53 -4.06 17.73
C LYS A 497 13.93 -4.82 18.91
N THR A 498 13.13 -5.83 18.61
CA THR A 498 12.58 -6.75 19.61
C THR A 498 13.24 -8.12 19.48
N VAL A 499 13.97 -8.53 20.51
CA VAL A 499 14.52 -9.88 20.62
C VAL A 499 13.45 -10.78 21.22
N VAL A 500 13.04 -11.81 20.48
CA VAL A 500 11.98 -12.74 20.91
C VAL A 500 12.52 -14.04 21.51
N GLY A 501 13.82 -14.29 21.37
CA GLY A 501 14.46 -15.45 21.98
C GLY A 501 15.87 -15.73 21.51
N HIS A 502 16.45 -16.77 22.09
CA HIS A 502 17.75 -17.34 21.71
C HIS A 502 17.57 -18.86 21.60
N PRO A 503 16.93 -19.36 20.52
CA PRO A 503 16.61 -20.79 20.40
C PRO A 503 17.85 -21.69 20.33
N ILE A 504 18.99 -21.16 19.87
CA ILE A 504 20.27 -21.86 19.76
C ILE A 504 21.42 -20.99 20.24
N THR A 505 22.56 -21.63 20.54
CA THR A 505 23.80 -20.94 20.89
C THR A 505 24.47 -20.31 19.65
N SER A 506 25.38 -19.34 19.88
CA SER A 506 26.18 -18.73 18.80
C SER A 506 27.05 -19.76 18.08
N ASP A 507 27.57 -20.75 18.78
CA ASP A 507 28.41 -21.79 18.16
C ASP A 507 27.58 -22.72 17.27
N THR A 508 26.36 -23.07 17.69
CA THR A 508 25.39 -23.80 16.86
C THR A 508 25.04 -23.01 15.60
N ALA A 509 24.78 -21.72 15.73
CA ALA A 509 24.47 -20.85 14.59
C ALA A 509 25.65 -20.82 13.59
N LYS A 510 26.88 -20.63 14.06
CA LYS A 510 28.09 -20.63 13.20
C LYS A 510 28.29 -21.97 12.48
N GLN A 511 28.08 -23.09 13.18
CA GLN A 511 28.18 -24.41 12.55
C GLN A 511 27.14 -24.60 11.46
N LEU A 512 25.87 -24.20 11.71
CA LEU A 512 24.83 -24.24 10.69
C LEU A 512 25.16 -23.33 9.50
N GLN A 513 25.61 -22.10 9.75
CA GLN A 513 26.02 -21.16 8.68
C GLN A 513 27.12 -21.76 7.80
N SER A 514 28.07 -22.49 8.38
CA SER A 514 29.10 -23.19 7.62
C SER A 514 28.55 -24.26 6.68
N ILE A 515 27.52 -25.02 7.14
CA ILE A 515 26.87 -26.03 6.30
C ILE A 515 25.98 -25.34 5.24
N LEU A 516 25.22 -24.30 5.62
CA LEU A 516 24.37 -23.54 4.71
C LEU A 516 25.16 -22.78 3.64
N TYR A 517 26.39 -22.36 3.96
CA TYR A 517 27.34 -21.83 2.97
C TYR A 517 27.64 -22.89 1.90
N ARG A 518 27.90 -24.13 2.30
CA ARG A 518 28.19 -25.24 1.39
C ARG A 518 26.98 -25.64 0.55
N VAL A 519 25.75 -25.49 1.05
CA VAL A 519 24.52 -25.70 0.25
C VAL A 519 24.53 -24.87 -1.04
N VAL A 520 25.05 -23.63 -0.99
CA VAL A 520 25.10 -22.72 -2.14
C VAL A 520 26.42 -22.82 -2.88
N ASN A 521 27.55 -23.01 -2.17
CA ASN A 521 28.88 -22.82 -2.75
C ASN A 521 29.58 -24.15 -3.14
N ASP A 522 29.12 -25.32 -2.68
CA ASP A 522 29.68 -26.60 -3.15
C ASP A 522 29.07 -26.96 -4.52
N ASP A 523 29.82 -27.63 -5.38
CA ASP A 523 29.40 -27.95 -6.76
C ASP A 523 28.19 -28.89 -6.84
N LYS A 524 27.97 -29.69 -5.81
CA LYS A 524 26.82 -30.58 -5.68
C LYS A 524 25.74 -30.02 -4.73
N GLY A 525 25.93 -28.83 -4.19
CA GLY A 525 24.97 -28.18 -3.32
C GLY A 525 23.66 -27.86 -4.04
N THR A 526 22.54 -28.07 -3.37
CA THR A 526 21.21 -27.85 -3.96
C THR A 526 20.94 -26.38 -4.28
N GLY A 527 21.63 -25.45 -3.63
CA GLY A 527 21.51 -24.01 -3.81
C GLY A 527 22.52 -23.39 -4.80
N ARG A 528 23.30 -24.18 -5.53
CA ARG A 528 24.35 -23.65 -6.43
C ARG A 528 23.88 -22.63 -7.46
N GLY A 529 22.61 -22.70 -7.86
CA GLY A 529 22.01 -21.76 -8.80
C GLY A 529 21.76 -20.36 -8.23
N TYR A 530 21.93 -20.15 -6.91
CA TYR A 530 21.79 -18.87 -6.22
C TYR A 530 23.14 -18.18 -5.97
N ARG A 531 24.24 -18.67 -6.55
CA ARG A 531 25.55 -18.00 -6.51
C ARG A 531 25.50 -16.68 -7.26
N ILE A 532 26.11 -15.65 -6.68
CA ILE A 532 26.28 -14.34 -7.33
C ILE A 532 27.77 -13.96 -7.28
N PRO A 533 28.26 -13.19 -8.26
CA PRO A 533 29.65 -12.76 -8.28
C PRO A 533 29.98 -11.69 -7.24
N GLU A 534 29.00 -10.88 -6.83
CA GLU A 534 29.20 -9.71 -5.96
C GLU A 534 29.62 -10.11 -4.54
N CYS A 535 29.03 -11.17 -3.99
CA CYS A 535 29.39 -11.70 -2.66
C CYS A 535 29.00 -13.17 -2.53
N LYS A 536 29.50 -13.82 -1.48
CA LYS A 536 29.07 -15.19 -1.15
C LYS A 536 27.68 -15.15 -0.51
N VAL A 537 26.84 -16.08 -0.94
CA VAL A 537 25.50 -16.32 -0.41
C VAL A 537 25.50 -17.64 0.33
N MET A 538 24.77 -17.73 1.43
CA MET A 538 24.42 -18.99 2.08
C MET A 538 22.91 -19.16 2.14
N GLY A 539 22.42 -20.39 2.26
CA GLY A 539 20.97 -20.59 2.36
C GLY A 539 20.54 -22.04 2.23
N LYS A 540 19.24 -22.23 2.19
CA LYS A 540 18.57 -23.52 2.07
C LYS A 540 17.46 -23.47 1.02
N THR A 541 17.46 -24.43 0.12
CA THR A 541 16.40 -24.65 -0.86
C THR A 541 15.27 -25.49 -0.25
N GLY A 542 14.04 -25.18 -0.64
CA GLY A 542 12.85 -26.00 -0.36
C GLY A 542 12.21 -26.48 -1.65
N THR A 543 11.67 -27.68 -1.59
CA THR A 543 10.80 -28.24 -2.62
C THR A 543 9.76 -29.08 -1.88
N THR A 544 8.48 -28.81 -2.13
CA THR A 544 7.38 -29.58 -1.55
C THR A 544 6.28 -29.76 -2.58
N GLU A 545 5.60 -30.92 -2.57
CA GLU A 545 4.39 -31.09 -3.35
C GLU A 545 3.27 -30.22 -2.75
N LEU A 546 2.45 -29.61 -3.60
CA LEU A 546 1.32 -28.81 -3.13
C LEU A 546 0.27 -29.73 -2.49
N ALA A 547 -0.05 -29.48 -1.24
CA ALA A 547 -1.16 -30.13 -0.55
C ALA A 547 -2.40 -29.23 -0.58
N VAL A 548 -3.54 -29.76 -1.06
CA VAL A 548 -4.84 -29.10 -1.05
C VAL A 548 -5.84 -30.06 -0.41
N ASP A 549 -6.58 -29.59 0.58
CA ASP A 549 -7.58 -30.37 1.31
C ASP A 549 -7.04 -31.73 1.85
N GLY A 550 -5.80 -31.71 2.35
CA GLY A 550 -5.14 -32.87 2.92
C GLY A 550 -4.64 -33.91 1.89
N SER A 551 -4.63 -33.56 0.60
CA SER A 551 -4.13 -34.44 -0.47
C SER A 551 -3.08 -33.74 -1.31
N TYR A 552 -1.98 -34.46 -1.62
CA TYR A 552 -0.96 -33.95 -2.52
C TYR A 552 -1.46 -33.87 -3.96
N GLN A 553 -1.27 -32.72 -4.60
CA GLN A 553 -1.60 -32.52 -6.01
C GLN A 553 -0.44 -32.97 -6.88
N SER A 554 -0.62 -34.12 -7.54
CA SER A 554 0.41 -34.67 -8.40
C SER A 554 0.84 -33.69 -9.49
N GLY A 555 2.13 -33.43 -9.55
CA GLY A 555 2.73 -32.54 -10.55
C GLY A 555 2.72 -31.05 -10.19
N LYS A 556 2.22 -30.66 -9.01
CA LYS A 556 2.30 -29.27 -8.54
C LYS A 556 3.26 -29.16 -7.37
N TYR A 557 4.19 -28.20 -7.46
CA TYR A 557 5.25 -28.02 -6.48
C TYR A 557 5.37 -26.57 -6.02
N ILE A 558 5.78 -26.39 -4.76
CA ILE A 558 6.28 -25.13 -4.24
C ILE A 558 7.81 -25.24 -4.18
N TYR A 559 8.49 -24.39 -4.91
CA TYR A 559 9.93 -24.19 -4.81
C TYR A 559 10.22 -22.98 -3.94
N SER A 560 11.18 -23.09 -3.04
CA SER A 560 11.54 -21.97 -2.17
C SER A 560 13.07 -21.89 -1.94
N PHE A 561 13.50 -20.68 -1.58
CA PHE A 561 14.85 -20.42 -1.16
C PHE A 561 14.84 -19.44 0.03
N MET A 562 15.52 -19.82 1.09
CA MET A 562 15.84 -18.99 2.23
C MET A 562 17.33 -18.75 2.22
N GLY A 563 17.75 -17.51 1.98
CA GLY A 563 19.16 -17.16 1.87
C GLY A 563 19.57 -15.98 2.72
N ALA A 564 20.87 -15.86 2.96
CA ALA A 564 21.47 -14.70 3.61
C ALA A 564 22.75 -14.26 2.90
N LEU A 565 22.99 -12.95 2.90
CA LEU A 565 24.14 -12.33 2.28
C LEU A 565 24.65 -11.10 3.07
N PRO A 566 25.99 -10.80 3.02
CA PRO A 566 27.04 -11.70 2.57
C PRO A 566 27.24 -12.86 3.56
N ALA A 567 27.69 -14.03 3.11
CA ALA A 567 27.74 -15.24 3.95
C ALA A 567 28.76 -15.16 5.11
N ASP A 568 29.82 -14.38 4.96
CA ASP A 568 30.86 -14.18 5.98
C ASP A 568 30.46 -13.22 7.11
N ASN A 569 29.50 -12.33 6.85
CA ASN A 569 28.91 -11.42 7.84
C ASN A 569 27.43 -11.16 7.48
N PRO A 570 26.53 -12.09 7.78
CA PRO A 570 25.15 -12.02 7.31
C PRO A 570 24.43 -10.76 7.80
N GLN A 571 23.90 -9.99 6.86
CA GLN A 571 23.18 -8.75 7.14
C GLN A 571 21.74 -8.80 6.65
N ILE A 572 21.52 -9.37 5.45
CA ILE A 572 20.23 -9.41 4.80
C ILE A 572 19.80 -10.86 4.60
N LEU A 573 18.57 -11.14 5.00
CA LEU A 573 17.86 -12.38 4.77
C LEU A 573 16.90 -12.16 3.58
N VAL A 574 16.84 -13.14 2.67
CA VAL A 574 15.94 -13.16 1.53
C VAL A 574 15.15 -14.46 1.54
N TYR A 575 13.86 -14.35 1.55
CA TYR A 575 12.96 -15.49 1.28
C TYR A 575 12.24 -15.30 -0.04
N TYR A 576 12.16 -16.37 -0.83
CA TYR A 576 11.47 -16.36 -2.10
C TYR A 576 10.85 -17.73 -2.35
N ALA A 577 9.56 -17.76 -2.73
CA ALA A 577 8.86 -18.98 -3.03
C ALA A 577 7.91 -18.81 -4.22
N TYR A 578 7.66 -19.88 -4.94
CA TYR A 578 6.71 -19.90 -6.05
C TYR A 578 6.09 -21.29 -6.26
N GLN A 579 4.84 -21.27 -6.67
CA GLN A 579 4.06 -22.47 -7.00
C GLN A 579 4.03 -22.66 -8.51
N ILE A 580 4.29 -23.89 -8.97
CA ILE A 580 4.44 -24.18 -10.41
C ILE A 580 4.11 -25.62 -10.71
N ASP A 581 3.70 -25.91 -11.95
CA ASP A 581 3.58 -27.25 -12.48
C ASP A 581 4.98 -27.86 -12.78
N SER A 582 5.14 -29.15 -12.48
CA SER A 582 6.42 -29.87 -12.56
C SER A 582 7.06 -29.92 -13.94
N SER A 583 6.29 -29.69 -14.99
CA SER A 583 6.76 -29.74 -16.37
C SER A 583 7.47 -28.48 -16.82
N ALA A 584 7.39 -27.38 -16.05
CA ALA A 584 7.99 -26.12 -16.44
C ALA A 584 9.50 -26.11 -16.17
N PRO A 585 10.32 -25.59 -17.09
CA PRO A 585 11.73 -25.39 -16.84
C PRO A 585 11.93 -24.30 -15.79
N VAL A 586 12.66 -24.63 -14.74
CA VAL A 586 12.95 -23.71 -13.64
C VAL A 586 14.41 -23.29 -13.69
N ASN A 587 14.66 -21.98 -13.64
CA ASN A 587 15.97 -21.44 -13.35
C ASN A 587 15.87 -20.40 -12.21
N GLN A 588 16.98 -20.01 -11.65
CA GLN A 588 17.06 -19.09 -10.51
C GLN A 588 17.34 -17.63 -10.91
N GLN A 589 17.29 -17.32 -12.20
CA GLN A 589 17.68 -15.99 -12.69
C GLN A 589 16.89 -14.83 -12.05
N PRO A 590 15.55 -14.92 -11.88
CA PRO A 590 14.81 -13.85 -11.19
C PRO A 590 15.30 -13.60 -9.76
N GLN A 591 15.55 -14.68 -9.00
CA GLN A 591 16.04 -14.59 -7.62
C GLN A 591 17.51 -14.13 -7.56
N VAL A 592 18.33 -14.58 -8.50
CA VAL A 592 19.72 -14.13 -8.63
C VAL A 592 19.79 -12.61 -8.88
N ASN A 593 18.92 -12.08 -9.73
CA ASN A 593 18.82 -10.63 -9.97
C ASN A 593 18.50 -9.86 -8.69
N LEU A 594 17.55 -10.37 -7.88
CA LEU A 594 17.24 -9.78 -6.58
C LEU A 594 18.45 -9.79 -5.63
N LEU A 595 19.12 -10.94 -5.49
CA LEU A 595 20.31 -11.07 -4.64
C LEU A 595 21.45 -10.12 -5.09
N ARG A 596 21.71 -10.02 -6.39
CA ARG A 596 22.70 -9.11 -6.97
C ARG A 596 22.36 -7.65 -6.68
N ARG A 597 21.11 -7.25 -6.86
CA ARG A 597 20.66 -5.88 -6.57
C ARG A 597 20.85 -5.52 -5.09
N ILE A 598 20.49 -6.43 -4.19
CA ILE A 598 20.72 -6.25 -2.75
C ILE A 598 22.22 -6.11 -2.47
N ALA A 599 23.07 -7.01 -3.03
CA ALA A 599 24.51 -6.99 -2.82
C ALA A 599 25.14 -5.66 -3.29
N MET A 600 24.70 -5.13 -4.43
CA MET A 600 25.16 -3.84 -4.95
C MET A 600 24.69 -2.68 -4.07
N GLN A 601 23.42 -2.64 -3.70
CA GLN A 601 22.84 -1.55 -2.92
C GLN A 601 23.44 -1.43 -1.52
N TYR A 602 23.79 -2.57 -0.90
CA TYR A 602 24.43 -2.62 0.41
C TYR A 602 25.96 -2.60 0.35
N GLY A 603 26.54 -2.49 -0.85
CA GLY A 603 27.99 -2.44 -1.02
C GLY A 603 28.72 -3.72 -0.60
N PHE A 604 28.06 -4.90 -0.72
CA PHE A 604 28.67 -6.20 -0.38
C PHE A 604 29.64 -6.69 -1.46
N ALA A 605 29.70 -6.03 -2.61
CA ALA A 605 30.69 -6.35 -3.62
C ALA A 605 32.08 -6.29 -3.01
N GLN A 606 32.75 -7.44 -2.96
CA GLN A 606 34.14 -7.49 -2.51
C GLN A 606 34.98 -6.64 -3.48
N GLN A 607 35.57 -5.58 -2.97
CA GLN A 607 36.78 -5.05 -3.61
C GLN A 607 37.82 -6.17 -3.53
N THR A 608 37.84 -7.02 -4.52
CA THR A 608 38.96 -7.94 -4.71
C THR A 608 40.19 -7.08 -4.96
N ALA A 609 40.97 -6.88 -3.90
CA ALA A 609 42.36 -6.43 -4.03
C ALA A 609 43.17 -7.60 -4.64
N GLU A 610 42.87 -7.94 -5.88
CA GLU A 610 43.76 -8.66 -6.77
C GLU A 610 44.17 -7.68 -7.85
N THR A 611 45.48 -7.49 -7.95
CA THR A 611 46.15 -6.79 -9.03
C THR A 611 45.46 -7.13 -10.36
N PRO A 612 45.15 -6.15 -11.21
CA PRO A 612 44.41 -6.43 -12.44
C PRO A 612 45.28 -7.21 -13.39
N GLU A 613 45.16 -8.53 -13.39
CA GLU A 613 45.35 -9.26 -14.62
C GLU A 613 44.15 -8.92 -15.50
N ASN A 614 44.46 -8.30 -16.60
CA ASN A 614 43.62 -7.67 -17.59
C ASN A 614 42.57 -8.64 -18.16
N THR A 615 41.48 -8.90 -17.41
CA THR A 615 40.20 -9.37 -17.96
C THR A 615 39.26 -8.19 -17.93
N ALA A 616 39.24 -7.44 -19.03
CA ALA A 616 38.16 -6.52 -19.31
C ALA A 616 36.85 -7.26 -19.08
N GLU A 617 36.09 -6.88 -18.04
CA GLU A 617 34.66 -7.21 -17.96
C GLU A 617 34.09 -6.79 -19.29
N THR A 618 33.66 -7.75 -20.07
CA THR A 618 32.87 -7.48 -21.27
C THR A 618 31.58 -6.89 -20.79
N VAL A 619 31.53 -5.55 -20.68
CA VAL A 619 30.28 -4.80 -20.63
C VAL A 619 29.56 -5.26 -21.89
N SER A 620 28.48 -6.04 -21.71
CA SER A 620 27.72 -6.51 -22.86
C SER A 620 27.13 -5.27 -23.54
N VAL A 621 27.55 -5.05 -24.77
CA VAL A 621 27.08 -3.95 -25.60
C VAL A 621 26.03 -4.53 -26.56
N TYR A 622 24.86 -3.99 -26.51
CA TYR A 622 23.74 -4.38 -27.38
C TYR A 622 23.40 -3.23 -28.33
N GLU A 623 22.86 -3.56 -29.47
CA GLU A 623 22.29 -2.56 -30.38
C GLU A 623 20.84 -2.31 -29.99
N MET A 624 20.44 -1.05 -29.78
CA MET A 624 19.09 -0.67 -29.38
C MET A 624 18.07 -1.04 -30.47
N PRO A 625 17.12 -1.93 -30.21
CA PRO A 625 16.09 -2.30 -31.18
C PRO A 625 15.07 -1.17 -31.38
N SER A 626 14.26 -1.26 -32.45
CA SER A 626 13.13 -0.37 -32.63
C SER A 626 12.00 -0.75 -31.70
N LEU A 627 11.65 0.15 -30.77
CA LEU A 627 10.56 -0.01 -29.80
C LEU A 627 9.36 0.88 -30.13
N ILE A 628 9.49 1.76 -31.16
CA ILE A 628 8.43 2.69 -31.59
C ILE A 628 7.28 1.91 -32.20
N ASN A 629 6.05 2.30 -31.86
CA ASN A 629 4.79 1.66 -32.25
C ASN A 629 4.56 0.28 -31.62
N HIS A 630 5.35 -0.10 -30.63
CA HIS A 630 5.14 -1.33 -29.85
C HIS A 630 4.51 -1.03 -28.49
N SER A 631 3.83 -2.04 -27.91
CA SER A 631 3.28 -1.96 -26.56
C SER A 631 4.39 -2.02 -25.51
N LEU A 632 4.12 -1.49 -24.30
CA LEU A 632 5.07 -1.55 -23.18
C LEU A 632 5.45 -2.99 -22.81
N SER A 633 4.51 -3.94 -22.89
CA SER A 633 4.79 -5.36 -22.64
C SER A 633 5.76 -5.96 -23.68
N TYR A 634 5.61 -5.61 -24.95
CA TYR A 634 6.58 -6.00 -25.97
C TYR A 634 7.97 -5.45 -25.67
N VAL A 635 8.05 -4.18 -25.27
CA VAL A 635 9.32 -3.52 -24.93
C VAL A 635 10.00 -4.17 -23.75
N GLN A 636 9.25 -4.43 -22.67
CA GLN A 636 9.75 -5.12 -21.49
C GLN A 636 10.33 -6.49 -21.85
N ASN A 637 9.61 -7.28 -22.64
CA ASN A 637 10.09 -8.57 -23.12
C ASN A 637 11.35 -8.45 -23.97
N THR A 638 11.38 -7.48 -24.89
CA THR A 638 12.52 -7.27 -25.80
C THR A 638 13.78 -6.85 -25.05
N LEU A 639 13.66 -5.96 -24.06
CA LEU A 639 14.82 -5.43 -23.31
C LEU A 639 15.16 -6.26 -22.07
N SER A 640 14.41 -7.30 -21.73
CA SER A 640 14.64 -8.13 -20.55
C SER A 640 16.04 -8.72 -20.44
N SER A 641 16.67 -9.04 -21.58
CA SER A 641 18.02 -9.60 -21.67
C SER A 641 19.14 -8.55 -21.72
N TYR A 642 18.79 -7.26 -21.85
CA TYR A 642 19.76 -6.17 -22.00
C TYR A 642 20.28 -5.65 -20.65
N GLY A 643 19.58 -5.96 -19.54
CA GLY A 643 19.93 -5.48 -18.21
C GLY A 643 19.89 -3.96 -18.07
N THR A 644 19.04 -3.28 -18.85
CA THR A 644 18.87 -1.83 -18.84
C THR A 644 17.86 -1.37 -17.81
N GLU A 645 17.97 -0.12 -17.34
CA GLU A 645 16.97 0.53 -16.49
C GLU A 645 15.90 1.20 -17.36
N LEU A 646 14.66 0.70 -17.30
CA LEU A 646 13.59 1.16 -18.16
C LEU A 646 12.73 2.24 -17.48
N TYR A 647 12.65 3.42 -18.09
CA TYR A 647 11.80 4.53 -17.64
C TYR A 647 10.64 4.77 -18.61
N ASN A 648 9.42 4.44 -18.18
CA ASN A 648 8.21 4.80 -18.91
C ASN A 648 7.78 6.22 -18.53
N LEU A 649 7.85 7.14 -19.48
CA LEU A 649 7.59 8.57 -19.29
C LEU A 649 6.20 9.00 -19.80
N GLY A 650 5.20 8.15 -19.68
CA GLY A 650 3.81 8.46 -20.02
C GLY A 650 2.85 7.35 -19.61
N ASP A 651 1.56 7.64 -19.58
CA ASP A 651 0.47 6.75 -19.21
C ASP A 651 -0.24 6.07 -20.39
N GLY A 652 0.33 6.21 -21.59
CA GLY A 652 -0.17 5.55 -22.79
C GLY A 652 0.35 4.12 -22.96
N ASN A 653 -0.28 3.34 -23.84
CA ASN A 653 0.06 1.92 -24.06
C ASN A 653 1.06 1.67 -25.19
N THR A 654 1.36 2.67 -26.02
CA THR A 654 2.18 2.51 -27.23
C THR A 654 3.34 3.50 -27.18
N VAL A 655 4.55 3.01 -27.39
CA VAL A 655 5.76 3.83 -27.45
C VAL A 655 5.79 4.67 -28.72
N ILE A 656 5.97 5.98 -28.58
CA ILE A 656 6.08 6.93 -29.69
C ILE A 656 7.47 7.55 -29.82
N ARG A 657 8.27 7.50 -28.76
CA ARG A 657 9.69 7.90 -28.75
C ARG A 657 10.47 7.00 -27.82
N GLN A 658 11.73 6.80 -28.15
CA GLN A 658 12.69 6.07 -27.32
C GLN A 658 14.03 6.80 -27.28
N TYR A 659 14.74 6.62 -26.17
CA TYR A 659 16.16 6.95 -26.06
C TYR A 659 16.85 5.85 -25.23
N PRO A 660 18.01 5.32 -25.66
CA PRO A 660 18.74 5.61 -26.89
C PRO A 660 17.97 5.33 -28.18
N GLN A 661 18.37 5.97 -29.29
CA GLN A 661 17.76 5.76 -30.60
C GLN A 661 18.08 4.37 -31.15
N VAL A 662 17.28 3.90 -32.11
CA VAL A 662 17.46 2.63 -32.81
C VAL A 662 18.88 2.56 -33.41
N GLY A 663 19.55 1.41 -33.24
CA GLY A 663 20.90 1.18 -33.72
C GLY A 663 22.02 1.74 -32.88
N HIS A 664 21.72 2.47 -31.81
CA HIS A 664 22.75 2.94 -30.86
C HIS A 664 23.18 1.83 -29.92
N SER A 665 24.44 1.84 -29.54
CA SER A 665 24.97 0.92 -28.54
C SER A 665 24.38 1.23 -27.15
N VAL A 666 23.90 0.19 -26.49
CA VAL A 666 23.37 0.22 -25.12
C VAL A 666 24.15 -0.74 -24.27
N THR A 667 24.53 -0.28 -23.10
CA THR A 667 25.26 -1.10 -22.11
C THR A 667 24.35 -1.56 -20.98
N THR A 668 24.68 -2.68 -20.36
CA THR A 668 24.03 -3.14 -19.13
C THR A 668 24.05 -2.03 -18.06
N GLY A 669 22.91 -1.79 -17.40
CA GLY A 669 22.73 -0.72 -16.39
C GLY A 669 22.41 0.66 -16.98
N GLN A 670 22.42 0.83 -18.31
CA GLN A 670 22.08 2.11 -18.94
C GLN A 670 20.57 2.37 -18.84
N LYS A 671 20.20 3.63 -18.57
CA LYS A 671 18.80 4.08 -18.55
C LYS A 671 18.23 4.18 -19.97
N VAL A 672 17.07 3.58 -20.17
CA VAL A 672 16.30 3.62 -21.39
C VAL A 672 15.00 4.38 -21.13
N PHE A 673 14.78 5.44 -21.87
CA PHE A 673 13.61 6.30 -21.72
C PHE A 673 12.60 6.05 -22.84
N LEU A 674 11.36 5.83 -22.47
CA LEU A 674 10.23 5.59 -23.38
C LEU A 674 9.17 6.65 -23.17
N VAL A 675 8.78 7.33 -24.22
CA VAL A 675 7.61 8.21 -24.24
C VAL A 675 6.48 7.51 -24.96
N THR A 676 5.34 7.41 -24.29
CA THR A 676 4.14 6.77 -24.85
C THR A 676 3.22 7.77 -25.56
N ASN A 677 2.17 7.27 -26.17
CA ASN A 677 1.17 8.06 -26.91
C ASN A 677 0.25 8.92 -26.00
N ALA A 678 0.58 9.07 -24.72
CA ALA A 678 -0.07 10.00 -23.81
C ALA A 678 0.18 11.48 -24.16
N ASN A 679 -0.67 12.36 -23.65
CA ASN A 679 -0.49 13.81 -23.81
C ASN A 679 0.44 14.43 -22.77
N THR A 680 0.67 13.74 -21.67
CA THR A 680 1.51 14.18 -20.54
C THR A 680 2.81 13.40 -20.49
N ILE A 681 3.81 13.99 -19.84
CA ILE A 681 5.11 13.39 -19.53
C ILE A 681 5.21 13.17 -18.03
N TYR A 682 5.53 11.95 -17.65
CA TYR A 682 5.82 11.58 -16.26
C TYR A 682 7.22 12.07 -15.87
N ILE A 683 7.34 12.74 -14.73
CA ILE A 683 8.61 13.25 -14.19
C ILE A 683 9.13 12.23 -13.16
N PRO A 684 10.20 11.49 -13.49
CA PRO A 684 10.81 10.55 -12.55
C PRO A 684 11.60 11.25 -11.44
N ASN A 685 11.98 10.50 -10.41
CA ASN A 685 12.97 10.96 -9.45
C ASN A 685 14.35 10.97 -10.11
N MET A 686 14.89 12.15 -10.33
CA MET A 686 16.19 12.34 -10.98
C MET A 686 17.36 12.48 -10.01
N LEU A 687 17.11 12.46 -8.69
CA LEU A 687 18.19 12.55 -7.68
C LEU A 687 19.22 11.44 -7.92
N GLY A 688 20.49 11.81 -7.93
CA GLY A 688 21.60 10.89 -8.20
C GLY A 688 21.83 10.57 -9.68
N TRP A 689 21.04 11.14 -10.61
CA TRP A 689 21.28 10.96 -12.04
C TRP A 689 22.53 11.69 -12.51
N SER A 690 23.22 11.06 -13.45
CA SER A 690 24.33 11.68 -14.17
C SER A 690 23.87 12.71 -15.19
N ARG A 691 24.80 13.54 -15.65
CA ARG A 691 24.54 14.46 -16.76
C ARG A 691 24.06 13.75 -18.03
N GLN A 692 24.57 12.54 -18.30
CA GLN A 692 24.15 11.73 -19.44
C GLN A 692 22.71 11.22 -19.30
N ASP A 693 22.29 10.84 -18.10
CA ASP A 693 20.90 10.40 -17.83
C ASP A 693 19.90 11.54 -18.07
N VAL A 694 20.23 12.74 -17.57
CA VAL A 694 19.40 13.94 -17.77
C VAL A 694 19.33 14.32 -19.26
N ALA A 695 20.43 14.21 -19.97
CA ALA A 695 20.45 14.46 -21.43
C ALA A 695 19.58 13.44 -22.18
N GLY A 696 19.61 12.15 -21.77
CA GLY A 696 18.76 11.11 -22.34
C GLY A 696 17.27 11.37 -22.11
N PHE A 697 16.92 11.75 -20.87
CA PHE A 697 15.55 12.15 -20.51
C PHE A 697 15.08 13.34 -21.36
N TRP A 698 15.91 14.38 -21.48
CA TRP A 698 15.60 15.55 -22.31
C TRP A 698 15.38 15.17 -23.77
N GLN A 699 16.28 14.38 -24.36
CA GLN A 699 16.16 13.94 -25.75
C GLN A 699 14.90 13.09 -26.01
N ALA A 700 14.54 12.24 -25.06
CA ALA A 700 13.32 11.43 -25.17
C ALA A 700 12.05 12.28 -25.06
N THR A 701 11.98 13.17 -24.06
CA THR A 701 10.76 13.93 -23.74
C THR A 701 10.55 15.16 -24.63
N GLY A 702 11.64 15.86 -24.94
CA GLY A 702 11.60 17.17 -25.61
C GLY A 702 11.07 18.29 -24.69
N LEU A 703 11.12 18.10 -23.38
CA LEU A 703 10.82 19.15 -22.39
C LEU A 703 11.89 20.24 -22.45
N ASP A 704 11.58 21.43 -21.96
CA ASP A 704 12.52 22.52 -21.83
C ASP A 704 13.31 22.37 -20.52
N VAL A 705 14.49 21.73 -20.58
CA VAL A 705 15.31 21.40 -19.39
C VAL A 705 16.37 22.47 -19.17
N THR A 706 16.29 23.18 -18.05
CA THR A 706 17.32 24.12 -17.58
C THR A 706 18.21 23.40 -16.56
N ILE A 707 19.52 23.41 -16.79
CA ILE A 707 20.50 22.78 -15.93
C ILE A 707 21.29 23.84 -15.18
N THR A 708 21.50 23.65 -13.88
CA THR A 708 22.29 24.53 -13.02
C THR A 708 23.24 23.72 -12.12
N GLY A 709 24.30 24.32 -11.60
CA GLY A 709 25.27 23.69 -10.71
C GLY A 709 26.44 23.02 -11.45
N ASP A 710 27.16 22.15 -10.75
CA ASP A 710 28.35 21.45 -11.28
C ASP A 710 27.92 20.18 -12.05
N GLU A 711 27.91 20.27 -13.36
CA GLU A 711 27.49 19.19 -14.27
C GLU A 711 28.41 17.96 -14.24
N THR A 712 29.55 18.01 -13.58
CA THR A 712 30.44 16.84 -13.37
C THR A 712 29.98 16.00 -12.18
N SER A 713 29.07 16.50 -11.37
CA SER A 713 28.45 15.87 -10.22
C SER A 713 27.15 15.12 -10.62
N VAL A 714 26.33 14.78 -9.64
CA VAL A 714 25.02 14.17 -9.84
C VAL A 714 23.88 15.14 -9.49
N VAL A 715 22.69 14.87 -9.98
CA VAL A 715 21.49 15.65 -9.65
C VAL A 715 21.22 15.62 -8.14
N THR A 716 21.09 16.79 -7.53
CA THR A 716 20.77 16.96 -6.10
C THR A 716 19.39 17.56 -5.87
N SER A 717 18.81 18.23 -6.86
CA SER A 717 17.41 18.69 -6.77
C SER A 717 16.79 18.91 -8.15
N GLN A 718 15.46 18.83 -8.20
CA GLN A 718 14.61 19.16 -9.34
C GLN A 718 13.44 20.02 -8.86
N ASP A 719 12.99 21.00 -9.65
CA ASP A 719 11.91 21.92 -9.30
C ASP A 719 10.51 21.31 -9.41
N ILE A 720 10.32 20.37 -10.35
CA ILE A 720 9.06 19.64 -10.47
C ILE A 720 9.18 18.35 -9.65
N PRO A 721 8.28 18.12 -8.68
CA PRO A 721 8.32 16.93 -7.84
C PRO A 721 8.28 15.62 -8.65
N PRO A 722 9.04 14.59 -8.25
CA PRO A 722 8.90 13.24 -8.79
C PRO A 722 7.45 12.74 -8.72
N GLY A 723 7.01 11.98 -9.73
CA GLY A 723 5.65 11.49 -9.82
C GLY A 723 4.65 12.45 -10.46
N SER A 724 5.06 13.68 -10.79
CA SER A 724 4.22 14.65 -11.48
C SER A 724 4.04 14.28 -12.95
N TYR A 725 2.85 14.55 -13.50
CA TYR A 725 2.58 14.54 -14.94
C TYR A 725 2.51 15.97 -15.44
N VAL A 726 3.31 16.28 -16.44
CA VAL A 726 3.40 17.63 -17.03
C VAL A 726 3.02 17.59 -18.51
N GLU A 727 2.59 18.73 -19.04
CA GLU A 727 2.35 18.87 -20.49
C GLU A 727 3.67 18.85 -21.28
N LYS A 728 3.59 18.39 -22.53
CA LYS A 728 4.70 18.49 -23.48
C LYS A 728 5.05 19.96 -23.69
N LYS A 729 6.30 20.35 -23.47
CA LYS A 729 6.87 21.72 -23.46
C LYS A 729 6.91 22.42 -22.09
N THR A 730 6.56 21.75 -21.01
CA THR A 730 6.79 22.31 -19.66
C THR A 730 8.30 22.51 -19.44
N ALA A 731 8.67 23.65 -18.87
CA ALA A 731 10.05 23.90 -18.44
C ALA A 731 10.30 23.19 -17.12
N ILE A 732 11.45 22.55 -16.98
CA ILE A 732 11.92 21.90 -15.74
C ILE A 732 13.36 22.34 -15.44
N SER A 733 13.63 22.67 -14.18
CA SER A 733 14.98 23.03 -13.72
C SER A 733 15.58 21.91 -12.89
N ILE A 734 16.80 21.50 -13.24
CA ILE A 734 17.54 20.43 -12.58
C ILE A 734 18.86 21.00 -12.06
N HIS A 735 19.15 20.74 -10.79
CA HIS A 735 20.38 21.24 -10.16
C HIS A 735 21.34 20.07 -9.87
N PHE A 736 22.57 20.22 -10.31
CA PHE A 736 23.68 19.34 -10.02
C PHE A 736 24.48 19.90 -8.84
N GLY A 737 24.69 19.08 -7.80
CA GLY A 737 25.43 19.47 -6.62
C GLY A 737 26.84 18.94 -6.61
N GLY A 738 27.79 19.69 -6.01
CA GLY A 738 29.14 19.30 -5.65
C GLY A 738 29.34 19.44 -4.18
#